data_d8e2b6a65ac0b867e8722586fbfd43b1
#
_entry.id   d8e2b6a65ac0b867e8722586fbfd43b1
#
_cell.length_a   1.000
_cell.length_b   1.000
_cell.length_c   1.000
_cell.angle_alpha   90.00
_cell.angle_beta   90.00
_cell.angle_gamma   90.00
#
_symmetry.space_group_name_H-M   'P 1'
#
loop_
_entity.id
_entity.type
_entity.pdbx_description
1 polymer ?
#
loop_
_entity_poly.entity_id
_entity_poly.type
_entity_poly.pdbx_seq_one_letter_code
_entity_poly.pdbx_strand_id
1 'polypeptide(L)'
;MIKTLKNLLKQDKKRYTVPRKVQDVIPVRRIWKDGIFQVGSRFSKTYQFTDINYLVASREDKEQMFLAYSELLNSLDSGATTKITINNRRLNRANFEQSILMPMRGDACDVYRREYNQMLLDKATSANGIIQEKYITVSVWKKDIEEARTYFARIGADLITHFAALGSKCTELDAAEKLRVLHDFYRQGEEAAFHFDPQDMMRKGHDFKDYICPDSMEKSSGCLKLGEKYCRVLFLKDYASYIKDSMVTELTDFNRNMMLSIDVVPIPTDEAVREVENRLLGIETNITNWQRRQNANNNFSAVVPYDMELQRKESKEFLDDLTTRDQRMMLAVITMVITADDKKQLDSDTETVLAVARKHMCQLAVLKFQQFDGLNTVLPIGTRRINAFRTLTTESLAVFMPFKVQEVQDKGGIYFGENAISHNLIMCNKANLLNQSAFLLGVPGSGKSFSAKELIAFLILDTTDDVLICDPENEFGALAAALGKETATVIHMAAGGKDRLNAMYMVDGYGENNPIVEKSQFIMSLVEQIDKAGVGPQQKSIIDRCTALVYQDAERTGKPATLCDLRNKLLEQPEEKAKEIALSLELFTTGSLDIFGHESTVDLDKRIVVFDIHGLGEQLKPTGLLVITDTILNRVTLNWKKGKRTHIFIDEFHVVFENEQSGIFFNSAWRQFRKRNGYPTAITQNVEYLLDSVQASTMLSNSEFVVMLNQAFSDRAKLSKLLNISDEQMSYVTNADAGCGLIKYGSALVPFINRFPKDTELYRLMTTRPGEGVFGSGNAS
;
A
#
# COMPACT_ATOMS: atom_id res chain seq x y z
N MET A 1 -23.83 34.80 21.03
CA MET A 1 -22.64 33.89 21.07
C MET A 1 -23.09 32.52 21.53
N ILE A 2 -22.79 31.52 20.76
CA ILE A 2 -23.15 30.11 20.97
C ILE A 2 -22.75 29.65 22.37
N LYS A 3 -23.65 28.97 23.10
CA LYS A 3 -23.40 28.51 24.46
C LYS A 3 -22.19 27.56 24.54
N THR A 4 -22.11 26.65 23.57
CA THR A 4 -20.98 25.73 23.40
C THR A 4 -19.66 26.48 23.24
N LEU A 5 -19.60 27.52 22.37
CA LEU A 5 -18.42 28.34 22.19
C LEU A 5 -18.04 29.10 23.47
N LYS A 6 -19.02 29.68 24.18
CA LYS A 6 -18.77 30.33 25.47
C LYS A 6 -18.12 29.38 26.47
N ASN A 7 -18.61 28.15 26.56
CA ASN A 7 -18.05 27.13 27.46
C ASN A 7 -16.63 26.75 27.07
N LEU A 8 -16.37 26.51 25.75
CA LEU A 8 -15.03 26.23 25.25
C LEU A 8 -14.03 27.34 25.53
N LEU A 9 -14.40 28.59 25.24
CA LEU A 9 -13.55 29.75 25.48
C LEU A 9 -13.29 29.98 27.00
N LYS A 10 -14.26 29.64 27.84
CA LYS A 10 -14.13 29.77 29.31
C LYS A 10 -13.18 28.72 29.90
N GLN A 11 -13.20 27.51 29.34
CA GLN A 11 -12.36 26.39 29.80
C GLN A 11 -10.92 26.53 29.34
N ASP A 12 -10.67 27.14 28.18
CA ASP A 12 -9.33 27.33 27.62
C ASP A 12 -8.63 28.60 28.18
N LYS A 13 -9.34 29.46 28.93
CA LYS A 13 -8.75 30.59 29.60
C LYS A 13 -7.88 30.16 30.80
N LYS A 14 -6.58 29.97 30.57
CA LYS A 14 -5.59 29.85 31.64
C LYS A 14 -4.78 31.14 31.74
N ARG A 15 -4.39 31.50 33.00
CA ARG A 15 -3.39 32.54 33.20
C ARG A 15 -2.10 32.15 32.48
N TYR A 16 -1.58 33.07 31.68
CA TYR A 16 -0.28 32.88 31.06
C TYR A 16 0.79 32.82 32.16
N THR A 17 1.52 31.71 32.22
CA THR A 17 2.70 31.55 33.06
C THR A 17 3.91 31.49 32.14
N VAL A 18 4.93 32.27 32.45
CA VAL A 18 6.19 32.22 31.66
C VAL A 18 6.83 30.84 31.86
N PRO A 19 7.05 30.06 30.82
CA PRO A 19 7.74 28.78 30.94
C PRO A 19 9.17 28.98 31.47
N ARG A 20 9.55 28.20 32.47
CA ARG A 20 10.90 28.20 33.05
C ARG A 20 11.81 27.14 32.47
N LYS A 21 11.22 26.05 31.97
CA LYS A 21 11.88 24.89 31.34
C LYS A 21 11.21 24.60 30.00
N VAL A 22 11.93 23.92 29.11
CA VAL A 22 11.41 23.49 27.81
C VAL A 22 10.17 22.61 27.99
N GLN A 23 10.17 21.72 28.99
CA GLN A 23 9.03 20.85 29.34
C GLN A 23 7.76 21.61 29.70
N ASP A 24 7.87 22.85 30.22
CA ASP A 24 6.69 23.67 30.59
C ASP A 24 5.90 24.15 29.37
N VAL A 25 6.55 24.22 28.18
CA VAL A 25 5.91 24.61 26.93
C VAL A 25 4.93 23.55 26.45
N ILE A 26 5.25 22.26 26.72
CA ILE A 26 4.40 21.12 26.31
C ILE A 26 3.30 20.93 27.40
N PRO A 27 2.02 21.17 27.04
CA PRO A 27 0.94 21.25 28.01
C PRO A 27 0.46 19.88 28.53
N VAL A 28 0.97 18.78 28.02
CA VAL A 28 0.60 17.41 28.44
C VAL A 28 1.08 17.19 29.86
N ARG A 29 0.18 16.73 30.75
CA ARG A 29 0.47 16.50 32.18
C ARG A 29 0.67 15.02 32.50
N ARG A 30 -0.08 14.13 31.86
CA ARG A 30 -0.05 12.69 32.10
C ARG A 30 -0.27 11.96 30.79
N ILE A 31 0.31 10.77 30.67
CA ILE A 31 0.12 9.83 29.59
C ILE A 31 -0.21 8.46 30.16
N TRP A 32 -0.99 7.66 29.45
CA TRP A 32 -1.30 6.28 29.77
C TRP A 32 -0.88 5.36 28.61
N LYS A 33 -0.58 4.11 28.94
CA LYS A 33 -0.08 3.12 27.97
C LYS A 33 -1.00 2.98 26.74
N ASP A 34 -2.30 3.13 26.92
CA ASP A 34 -3.34 3.08 25.87
C ASP A 34 -3.41 4.34 24.98
N GLY A 35 -2.39 5.21 25.02
CA GLY A 35 -2.28 6.39 24.16
C GLY A 35 -3.16 7.58 24.59
N ILE A 36 -3.82 7.50 25.75
CA ILE A 36 -4.59 8.63 26.27
C ILE A 36 -3.62 9.65 26.90
N PHE A 37 -3.73 10.90 26.46
CA PHE A 37 -2.98 12.04 27.00
C PHE A 37 -3.91 12.98 27.74
N GLN A 38 -3.43 13.57 28.82
CA GLN A 38 -4.18 14.54 29.62
C GLN A 38 -3.54 15.93 29.55
N VAL A 39 -4.36 16.91 29.15
CA VAL A 39 -4.01 18.34 29.17
C VAL A 39 -5.02 19.08 30.04
N GLY A 40 -4.60 19.48 31.22
CA GLY A 40 -5.52 20.06 32.23
C GLY A 40 -6.56 19.03 32.67
N SER A 41 -7.84 19.32 32.41
CA SER A 41 -8.98 18.42 32.64
C SER A 41 -9.49 17.73 31.38
N ARG A 42 -8.83 17.92 30.24
CA ARG A 42 -9.16 17.25 28.97
C ARG A 42 -8.35 15.98 28.82
N PHE A 43 -8.99 14.95 28.32
CA PHE A 43 -8.36 13.72 27.84
C PHE A 43 -8.41 13.69 26.33
N SER A 44 -7.36 13.19 25.69
CA SER A 44 -7.28 13.05 24.23
C SER A 44 -6.71 11.72 23.83
N LYS A 45 -7.26 11.14 22.76
CA LYS A 45 -6.75 9.93 22.10
C LYS A 45 -6.56 10.21 20.62
N THR A 46 -5.51 9.65 20.05
CA THR A 46 -5.14 9.85 18.65
C THR A 46 -5.22 8.54 17.89
N TYR A 47 -5.75 8.59 16.69
CA TYR A 47 -5.83 7.48 15.75
C TYR A 47 -5.08 7.88 14.47
N GLN A 48 -4.38 6.94 13.88
CA GLN A 48 -3.75 7.09 12.58
C GLN A 48 -4.66 6.49 11.52
N PHE A 49 -4.82 7.15 10.37
CA PHE A 49 -5.57 6.62 9.26
C PHE A 49 -4.77 6.69 7.96
N THR A 50 -5.06 5.73 7.06
CA THR A 50 -4.36 5.63 5.77
C THR A 50 -5.02 6.49 4.71
N ASP A 51 -4.27 6.79 3.65
CA ASP A 51 -4.78 7.49 2.48
C ASP A 51 -5.73 6.62 1.65
N ILE A 52 -6.52 7.26 0.82
CA ILE A 52 -7.35 6.65 -0.22
C ILE A 52 -7.00 7.26 -1.58
N ASN A 53 -7.34 6.58 -2.66
CA ASN A 53 -7.01 7.02 -4.02
C ASN A 53 -7.97 8.11 -4.55
N TYR A 54 -8.11 9.20 -3.80
CA TYR A 54 -9.02 10.29 -4.16
C TYR A 54 -8.65 10.97 -5.49
N LEU A 55 -7.36 11.27 -5.72
CA LEU A 55 -6.94 11.99 -6.92
C LEU A 55 -7.16 11.22 -8.23
N VAL A 56 -7.04 9.89 -8.16
CA VAL A 56 -7.17 8.99 -9.33
C VAL A 56 -8.52 8.27 -9.39
N ALA A 57 -9.46 8.65 -8.53
CA ALA A 57 -10.81 8.12 -8.56
C ALA A 57 -11.64 8.74 -9.68
N SER A 58 -12.64 8.03 -10.18
CA SER A 58 -13.64 8.55 -11.11
C SER A 58 -14.40 9.72 -10.48
N ARG A 59 -15.09 10.49 -11.29
CA ARG A 59 -15.93 11.58 -10.77
C ARG A 59 -17.02 11.05 -9.83
N GLU A 60 -17.65 9.96 -10.19
CA GLU A 60 -18.69 9.31 -9.38
C GLU A 60 -18.13 8.79 -8.06
N ASP A 61 -16.97 8.14 -8.08
CA ASP A 61 -16.29 7.67 -6.88
C ASP A 61 -15.84 8.84 -5.98
N LYS A 62 -15.36 9.95 -6.57
CA LYS A 62 -15.02 11.16 -5.80
C LYS A 62 -16.23 11.74 -5.09
N GLU A 63 -17.38 11.79 -5.76
CA GLU A 63 -18.65 12.23 -5.16
C GLU A 63 -19.07 11.31 -4.02
N GLN A 64 -18.95 9.98 -4.18
CA GLN A 64 -19.24 9.00 -3.11
C GLN A 64 -18.26 9.15 -1.94
N MET A 65 -16.95 9.29 -2.19
CA MET A 65 -15.94 9.51 -1.15
C MET A 65 -16.20 10.82 -0.40
N PHE A 66 -16.60 11.87 -1.10
CA PHE A 66 -16.96 13.16 -0.49
C PHE A 66 -18.19 13.04 0.42
N LEU A 67 -19.22 12.34 -0.01
CA LEU A 67 -20.41 12.05 0.80
C LEU A 67 -20.08 11.23 2.03
N ALA A 68 -19.32 10.14 1.88
CA ALA A 68 -18.91 9.29 3.00
C ALA A 68 -18.02 10.07 4.00
N TYR A 69 -17.16 10.97 3.52
CA TYR A 69 -16.39 11.84 4.40
C TYR A 69 -17.28 12.88 5.12
N SER A 70 -18.30 13.39 4.45
CA SER A 70 -19.30 14.29 5.05
C SER A 70 -20.10 13.56 6.16
N GLU A 71 -20.45 12.30 5.95
CA GLU A 71 -21.08 11.45 6.98
C GLU A 71 -20.16 11.23 8.20
N LEU A 72 -18.85 10.98 7.97
CA LEU A 72 -17.87 10.91 9.05
C LEU A 72 -17.85 12.23 9.85
N LEU A 73 -17.82 13.38 9.18
CA LEU A 73 -17.86 14.68 9.85
C LEU A 73 -19.17 14.87 10.62
N ASN A 74 -20.30 14.45 10.08
CA ASN A 74 -21.60 14.49 10.74
C ASN A 74 -21.68 13.55 11.95
N SER A 75 -20.88 12.48 12.00
CA SER A 75 -20.84 11.57 13.14
C SER A 75 -20.06 12.13 14.35
N LEU A 76 -19.30 13.22 14.17
CA LEU A 76 -18.50 13.81 15.23
C LEU A 76 -19.36 14.30 16.41
N ASP A 77 -18.93 13.96 17.63
CA ASP A 77 -19.64 14.30 18.86
C ASP A 77 -19.53 15.81 19.18
N SER A 78 -20.67 16.46 19.35
CA SER A 78 -20.75 17.88 19.76
C SER A 78 -20.21 18.15 21.17
N GLY A 79 -20.03 17.12 22.00
CA GLY A 79 -19.39 17.19 23.32
C GLY A 79 -17.87 17.13 23.30
N ALA A 80 -17.27 16.92 22.15
CA ALA A 80 -15.84 16.76 21.95
C ALA A 80 -15.26 17.78 20.97
N THR A 81 -13.94 17.91 20.96
CA THR A 81 -13.19 18.60 19.91
C THR A 81 -12.42 17.56 19.13
N THR A 82 -12.56 17.56 17.82
CA THR A 82 -11.85 16.66 16.94
C THR A 82 -10.82 17.44 16.14
N LYS A 83 -9.62 16.94 16.04
CA LYS A 83 -8.52 17.51 15.28
C LYS A 83 -8.06 16.53 14.20
N ILE A 84 -8.09 16.95 12.95
CA ILE A 84 -7.53 16.21 11.82
C ILE A 84 -6.16 16.83 11.53
N THR A 85 -5.11 16.01 11.51
CA THR A 85 -3.72 16.46 11.33
C THR A 85 -3.10 15.72 10.15
N ILE A 86 -2.53 16.48 9.22
CA ILE A 86 -1.67 15.98 8.13
C ILE A 86 -0.24 16.34 8.53
N ASN A 87 0.62 15.34 8.65
CA ASN A 87 2.01 15.45 9.05
C ASN A 87 2.92 15.05 7.88
N ASN A 88 3.58 16.02 7.28
CA ASN A 88 4.64 15.78 6.31
C ASN A 88 5.97 15.68 7.05
N ARG A 89 6.62 14.55 6.91
CA ARG A 89 7.92 14.26 7.50
C ARG A 89 8.92 13.91 6.41
N ARG A 90 10.05 14.58 6.38
CA ARG A 90 11.16 14.18 5.51
C ARG A 90 11.69 12.82 5.95
N LEU A 91 11.96 11.97 4.97
CA LEU A 91 12.60 10.69 5.21
C LEU A 91 14.00 10.94 5.79
N ASN A 92 14.26 10.40 6.99
CA ASN A 92 15.59 10.45 7.56
C ASN A 92 16.51 9.49 6.81
N ARG A 93 17.63 10.01 6.27
CA ARG A 93 18.58 9.24 5.49
C ARG A 93 19.13 8.03 6.25
N ALA A 94 19.46 8.18 7.51
CA ALA A 94 19.99 7.08 8.33
C ALA A 94 18.94 5.95 8.55
N ASN A 95 17.68 6.30 8.82
CA ASN A 95 16.60 5.32 8.92
C ASN A 95 16.34 4.64 7.57
N PHE A 96 16.40 5.38 6.47
CA PHE A 96 16.28 4.84 5.13
C PHE A 96 17.38 3.82 4.83
N GLU A 97 18.63 4.21 5.07
CA GLU A 97 19.79 3.35 4.86
C GLU A 97 19.69 2.03 5.66
N GLN A 98 19.23 2.08 6.90
CA GLN A 98 19.07 0.90 7.76
C GLN A 98 17.88 0.02 7.40
N SER A 99 16.81 0.58 6.82
CA SER A 99 15.54 -0.14 6.62
C SER A 99 15.31 -0.62 5.19
N ILE A 100 16.00 -0.05 4.21
CA ILE A 100 15.71 -0.26 2.77
C ILE A 100 16.95 -0.77 2.02
N LEU A 101 18.17 -0.38 2.42
CA LEU A 101 19.36 -0.82 1.72
C LEU A 101 19.72 -2.28 2.05
N MET A 102 20.15 -3.00 1.04
CA MET A 102 20.64 -4.36 1.19
C MET A 102 21.96 -4.39 1.96
N PRO A 103 22.10 -5.27 2.97
CA PRO A 103 23.36 -5.42 3.70
C PRO A 103 24.43 -6.06 2.82
N MET A 104 25.69 -5.59 2.90
CA MET A 104 26.83 -6.22 2.27
C MET A 104 27.14 -7.55 2.98
N ARG A 105 27.41 -8.61 2.21
CA ARG A 105 27.65 -9.97 2.74
C ARG A 105 29.08 -10.48 2.57
N GLY A 106 29.95 -9.70 1.90
CA GLY A 106 31.35 -10.09 1.62
C GLY A 106 31.49 -11.12 0.50
N ASP A 107 30.46 -11.30 -0.34
CA ASP A 107 30.44 -12.24 -1.45
C ASP A 107 30.57 -11.52 -2.82
N ALA A 108 30.70 -12.32 -3.89
CA ALA A 108 30.84 -11.81 -5.25
C ALA A 108 29.65 -10.95 -5.73
N CYS A 109 28.50 -11.06 -5.07
CA CYS A 109 27.28 -10.31 -5.41
C CYS A 109 27.26 -8.91 -4.80
N ASP A 110 28.22 -8.54 -3.97
CA ASP A 110 28.27 -7.20 -3.36
C ASP A 110 28.49 -6.06 -4.39
N VAL A 111 28.98 -6.37 -5.58
CA VAL A 111 29.03 -5.41 -6.70
C VAL A 111 27.59 -5.03 -7.09
N TYR A 112 26.74 -6.00 -7.28
CA TYR A 112 25.32 -5.81 -7.64
C TYR A 112 24.51 -5.18 -6.51
N ARG A 113 24.79 -5.54 -5.23
CA ARG A 113 24.16 -4.91 -4.07
C ARG A 113 24.51 -3.42 -4.01
N ARG A 114 25.76 -3.05 -4.31
CA ARG A 114 26.17 -1.64 -4.36
C ARG A 114 25.45 -0.87 -5.45
N GLU A 115 25.34 -1.43 -6.66
CA GLU A 115 24.61 -0.78 -7.76
C GLU A 115 23.13 -0.58 -7.39
N TYR A 116 22.49 -1.62 -6.83
CA TYR A 116 21.09 -1.56 -6.42
C TYR A 116 20.88 -0.54 -5.29
N ASN A 117 21.73 -0.55 -4.28
CA ASN A 117 21.67 0.41 -3.17
C ASN A 117 21.93 1.85 -3.66
N GLN A 118 22.85 2.05 -4.59
CA GLN A 118 23.09 3.37 -5.18
C GLN A 118 21.85 3.86 -5.94
N MET A 119 21.22 3.00 -6.72
CA MET A 119 19.96 3.31 -7.41
C MET A 119 18.86 3.72 -6.42
N LEU A 120 18.71 2.98 -5.32
CA LEU A 120 17.71 3.32 -4.29
C LEU A 120 18.02 4.66 -3.61
N LEU A 121 19.29 4.96 -3.34
CA LEU A 121 19.72 6.26 -2.77
C LEU A 121 19.47 7.42 -3.73
N ASP A 122 19.77 7.25 -5.01
CA ASP A 122 19.55 8.26 -6.04
C ASP A 122 18.05 8.51 -6.23
N LYS A 123 17.24 7.46 -6.23
CA LYS A 123 15.78 7.53 -6.27
C LYS A 123 15.22 8.23 -5.03
N ALA A 124 15.67 7.87 -3.83
CA ALA A 124 15.22 8.51 -2.60
C ALA A 124 15.65 10.00 -2.52
N THR A 125 16.76 10.35 -3.13
CA THR A 125 17.24 11.74 -3.17
C THR A 125 16.47 12.57 -4.21
N SER A 126 16.13 11.98 -5.34
CA SER A 126 15.33 12.61 -6.41
C SER A 126 13.84 12.61 -6.11
N ALA A 127 13.34 11.63 -5.34
CA ALA A 127 11.97 11.59 -4.85
C ALA A 127 11.70 12.77 -3.91
N ASN A 128 10.45 13.14 -3.74
CA ASN A 128 10.07 14.18 -2.77
C ASN A 128 10.53 13.84 -1.35
N GLY A 129 10.79 12.56 -1.05
CA GLY A 129 11.30 12.08 0.23
C GLY A 129 10.41 12.47 1.42
N ILE A 130 9.13 12.73 1.17
CA ILE A 130 8.14 13.11 2.16
C ILE A 130 7.23 11.94 2.44
N ILE A 131 7.22 11.52 3.69
CA ILE A 131 6.18 10.62 4.21
C ILE A 131 5.06 11.49 4.76
N GLN A 132 3.85 11.27 4.25
CA GLN A 132 2.66 11.95 4.74
C GLN A 132 1.88 11.01 5.66
N GLU A 133 1.81 11.35 6.93
CA GLU A 133 1.05 10.63 7.94
C GLU A 133 -0.19 11.44 8.34
N LYS A 134 -1.30 10.75 8.58
CA LYS A 134 -2.59 11.38 8.87
C LYS A 134 -3.15 10.90 10.19
N TYR A 135 -3.58 11.84 11.01
CA TYR A 135 -4.06 11.56 12.35
C TYR A 135 -5.41 12.23 12.61
N ILE A 136 -6.25 11.56 13.38
CA ILE A 136 -7.44 12.14 13.96
C ILE A 136 -7.32 12.06 15.49
N THR A 137 -7.38 13.20 16.17
CA THR A 137 -7.26 13.30 17.62
C THR A 137 -8.58 13.79 18.20
N VAL A 138 -9.23 12.98 19.01
CA VAL A 138 -10.45 13.35 19.72
C VAL A 138 -10.10 13.75 21.14
N SER A 139 -10.63 14.88 21.60
CA SER A 139 -10.45 15.38 22.96
C SER A 139 -11.76 15.73 23.63
N VAL A 140 -11.89 15.30 24.88
CA VAL A 140 -13.14 15.42 25.68
C VAL A 140 -12.84 15.80 27.12
N TRP A 141 -13.79 16.49 27.76
CA TRP A 141 -13.77 16.70 29.21
C TRP A 141 -14.45 15.53 29.89
N LYS A 142 -13.69 14.83 30.73
CA LYS A 142 -14.22 13.76 31.57
C LYS A 142 -13.72 13.96 33.00
N LYS A 143 -14.43 13.38 33.95
CA LYS A 143 -14.12 13.50 35.38
C LYS A 143 -12.84 12.75 35.71
N ASP A 144 -12.69 11.56 35.17
CA ASP A 144 -11.55 10.67 35.40
C ASP A 144 -11.16 9.89 34.15
N ILE A 145 -10.10 9.08 34.29
CA ILE A 145 -9.55 8.30 33.16
C ILE A 145 -10.47 7.15 32.74
N GLU A 146 -11.23 6.55 33.64
CA GLU A 146 -12.07 5.40 33.31
C GLU A 146 -13.29 5.84 32.50
N GLU A 147 -13.89 6.99 32.83
CA GLU A 147 -14.93 7.61 31.97
C GLU A 147 -14.35 7.97 30.60
N ALA A 148 -13.09 8.42 30.53
CA ALA A 148 -12.42 8.74 29.28
C ALA A 148 -12.17 7.46 28.45
N ARG A 149 -11.73 6.36 29.07
CA ARG A 149 -11.52 5.07 28.39
C ARG A 149 -12.80 4.54 27.77
N THR A 150 -13.89 4.53 28.55
CA THR A 150 -15.22 4.10 28.06
C THR A 150 -15.68 4.94 26.88
N TYR A 151 -15.46 6.26 26.95
CA TYR A 151 -15.78 7.18 25.87
C TYR A 151 -14.96 6.90 24.61
N PHE A 152 -13.63 6.78 24.74
CA PHE A 152 -12.75 6.55 23.58
C PHE A 152 -12.91 5.16 22.97
N ALA A 153 -13.27 4.14 23.73
CA ALA A 153 -13.60 2.81 23.19
C ALA A 153 -14.79 2.87 22.23
N ARG A 154 -15.85 3.63 22.61
CA ARG A 154 -17.02 3.80 21.74
C ARG A 154 -16.67 4.62 20.50
N ILE A 155 -16.11 5.81 20.68
CA ILE A 155 -15.78 6.71 19.56
C ILE A 155 -14.73 6.09 18.64
N GLY A 156 -13.78 5.32 19.17
CA GLY A 156 -12.80 4.60 18.37
C GLY A 156 -13.44 3.57 17.43
N ALA A 157 -14.40 2.79 17.94
CA ALA A 157 -15.14 1.85 17.11
C ALA A 157 -15.95 2.55 15.98
N ASP A 158 -16.60 3.67 16.31
CA ASP A 158 -17.36 4.46 15.34
C ASP A 158 -16.42 5.03 14.26
N LEU A 159 -15.26 5.60 14.64
CA LEU A 159 -14.26 6.12 13.71
C LEU A 159 -13.70 5.03 12.79
N ILE A 160 -13.32 3.88 13.35
CA ILE A 160 -12.82 2.74 12.57
C ILE A 160 -13.85 2.31 11.52
N THR A 161 -15.13 2.27 11.87
CA THR A 161 -16.23 1.91 10.95
C THR A 161 -16.38 2.93 9.83
N HIS A 162 -16.39 4.23 10.13
CA HIS A 162 -16.53 5.28 9.12
C HIS A 162 -15.30 5.36 8.19
N PHE A 163 -14.09 5.23 8.73
CA PHE A 163 -12.90 5.18 7.87
C PHE A 163 -12.86 3.92 7.01
N ALA A 164 -13.31 2.77 7.51
CA ALA A 164 -13.42 1.55 6.72
C ALA A 164 -14.42 1.71 5.56
N ALA A 165 -15.54 2.41 5.78
CA ALA A 165 -16.49 2.74 4.71
C ALA A 165 -15.88 3.63 3.61
N LEU A 166 -14.92 4.49 3.97
CA LEU A 166 -14.11 5.28 3.03
C LEU A 166 -13.02 4.47 2.31
N GLY A 167 -12.78 3.21 2.69
CA GLY A 167 -11.64 2.42 2.21
C GLY A 167 -10.31 2.76 2.89
N SER A 168 -10.33 3.49 4.00
CA SER A 168 -9.16 3.85 4.81
C SER A 168 -9.07 2.98 6.05
N LYS A 169 -7.86 2.52 6.38
CA LYS A 169 -7.59 1.79 7.63
C LYS A 169 -7.33 2.80 8.75
N CYS A 170 -8.09 2.71 9.84
CA CYS A 170 -7.91 3.54 11.02
C CYS A 170 -7.43 2.68 12.19
N THR A 171 -6.33 3.09 12.86
CA THR A 171 -5.71 2.37 13.97
C THR A 171 -5.48 3.30 15.16
N GLU A 172 -5.66 2.78 16.37
CA GLU A 172 -5.35 3.53 17.59
C GLU A 172 -3.85 3.62 17.80
N LEU A 173 -3.34 4.80 18.20
CA LEU A 173 -1.96 4.95 18.61
C LEU A 173 -1.82 4.68 20.12
N ASP A 174 -0.82 3.91 20.49
CA ASP A 174 -0.39 3.76 21.87
C ASP A 174 0.46 4.96 22.35
N ALA A 175 0.91 4.92 23.61
CA ALA A 175 1.70 6.01 24.17
C ALA A 175 3.06 6.18 23.48
N ALA A 176 3.73 5.08 23.13
CA ALA A 176 5.04 5.13 22.51
C ALA A 176 4.95 5.67 21.06
N GLU A 177 3.96 5.21 20.31
CA GLU A 177 3.68 5.68 18.95
C GLU A 177 3.34 7.18 18.93
N LYS A 178 2.47 7.62 19.84
CA LYS A 178 2.10 9.05 19.94
C LYS A 178 3.25 9.93 20.41
N LEU A 179 4.09 9.44 21.34
CA LEU A 179 5.32 10.15 21.75
C LEU A 179 6.32 10.22 20.60
N ARG A 180 6.42 9.17 19.78
CA ARG A 180 7.27 9.16 18.59
C ARG A 180 6.90 10.26 17.59
N VAL A 181 5.61 10.46 17.32
CA VAL A 181 5.15 11.57 16.46
C VAL A 181 5.63 12.92 16.99
N LEU A 182 5.58 13.13 18.31
CA LEU A 182 6.06 14.37 18.94
C LEU A 182 7.58 14.47 18.93
N HIS A 183 8.29 13.37 19.20
CA HIS A 183 9.75 13.31 19.14
C HIS A 183 10.26 13.68 17.75
N ASP A 184 9.72 13.03 16.71
CA ASP A 184 10.12 13.23 15.31
C ASP A 184 9.87 14.68 14.86
N PHE A 185 8.88 15.35 15.45
CA PHE A 185 8.64 16.78 15.20
C PHE A 185 9.63 17.68 15.96
N TYR A 186 9.86 17.44 17.25
CA TYR A 186 10.71 18.31 18.07
C TYR A 186 12.20 18.06 17.90
N ARG A 187 12.61 16.83 17.57
CA ARG A 187 13.99 16.37 17.39
C ARG A 187 14.24 15.87 15.96
N GLN A 188 13.95 16.74 15.00
CA GLN A 188 14.17 16.42 13.59
C GLN A 188 15.64 16.11 13.30
N GLY A 189 15.90 14.94 12.70
CA GLY A 189 17.23 14.40 12.44
C GLY A 189 17.70 13.37 13.47
N GLU A 190 16.98 13.19 14.58
CA GLU A 190 17.29 12.23 15.65
C GLU A 190 16.24 11.10 15.74
N GLU A 191 15.43 10.88 14.67
CA GLU A 191 14.31 9.93 14.67
C GLU A 191 14.74 8.50 14.99
N ALA A 192 15.98 8.12 14.60
CA ALA A 192 16.56 6.80 14.88
C ALA A 192 16.89 6.60 16.38
N ALA A 193 17.10 7.69 17.10
CA ALA A 193 17.47 7.64 18.52
C ALA A 193 16.26 7.48 19.46
N PHE A 194 15.04 7.55 18.93
CA PHE A 194 13.85 7.42 19.75
C PHE A 194 13.70 6.03 20.35
N HIS A 195 13.77 5.98 21.66
CA HIS A 195 13.47 4.79 22.43
C HIS A 195 12.68 5.20 23.69
N PHE A 196 11.47 4.68 23.82
CA PHE A 196 10.63 4.93 24.97
C PHE A 196 10.20 3.62 25.65
N ASP A 197 10.65 3.42 26.88
CA ASP A 197 10.22 2.33 27.75
C ASP A 197 9.66 2.92 29.06
N PRO A 198 8.37 2.73 29.37
CA PRO A 198 7.77 3.19 30.62
C PRO A 198 8.45 2.66 31.89
N GLN A 199 9.00 1.45 31.85
CA GLN A 199 9.70 0.87 33.01
C GLN A 199 11.04 1.56 33.24
N ASP A 200 11.79 1.81 32.16
CA ASP A 200 13.06 2.51 32.19
C ASP A 200 12.89 3.96 32.66
N MET A 201 11.84 4.62 32.18
CA MET A 201 11.46 5.97 32.60
C MET A 201 11.25 6.03 34.10
N MET A 202 10.47 5.10 34.66
CA MET A 202 10.20 5.06 36.13
C MET A 202 11.46 4.77 36.95
N ARG A 203 12.31 3.84 36.46
CA ARG A 203 13.57 3.49 37.14
C ARG A 203 14.55 4.65 37.22
N LYS A 204 14.64 5.44 36.14
CA LYS A 204 15.57 6.58 36.03
C LYS A 204 15.02 7.87 36.60
N GLY A 205 13.72 7.89 36.96
CA GLY A 205 13.05 9.10 37.47
C GLY A 205 12.88 10.21 36.43
N HIS A 206 12.86 9.82 35.13
CA HIS A 206 12.63 10.74 34.03
C HIS A 206 11.13 11.05 33.85
N ASP A 207 10.84 12.24 33.31
CA ASP A 207 9.51 12.56 32.77
C ASP A 207 9.44 12.10 31.32
N PHE A 208 8.25 11.65 30.85
CA PHE A 208 8.04 11.31 29.45
C PHE A 208 8.41 12.47 28.50
N LYS A 209 8.36 13.72 28.98
CA LYS A 209 8.75 14.89 28.20
C LYS A 209 10.25 14.94 27.88
N ASP A 210 11.08 14.31 28.70
CA ASP A 210 12.53 14.25 28.46
C ASP A 210 12.88 13.48 27.19
N TYR A 211 11.97 12.58 26.77
CA TYR A 211 12.11 11.80 25.53
C TYR A 211 11.68 12.55 24.25
N ILE A 212 10.97 13.68 24.39
CA ILE A 212 10.41 14.41 23.24
C ILE A 212 10.87 15.87 23.15
N CYS A 213 11.30 16.48 24.26
CA CYS A 213 11.70 17.89 24.26
C CYS A 213 12.98 18.11 23.45
N PRO A 214 13.07 19.19 22.64
CA PRO A 214 14.35 19.63 22.09
C PRO A 214 15.23 20.25 23.19
N ASP A 215 16.50 20.42 22.93
CA ASP A 215 17.47 20.93 23.89
C ASP A 215 17.19 22.39 24.29
N SER A 216 16.63 23.18 23.37
CA SER A 216 16.27 24.58 23.62
C SER A 216 15.00 24.97 22.85
N MET A 217 14.28 25.97 23.39
CA MET A 217 13.16 26.61 22.73
C MET A 217 13.26 28.12 22.88
N GLU A 218 13.49 28.82 21.78
CA GLU A 218 13.53 30.27 21.74
C GLU A 218 12.31 30.84 21.01
N LYS A 219 11.78 31.93 21.46
CA LYS A 219 10.65 32.57 20.81
C LYS A 219 11.00 33.96 20.31
N SER A 220 10.56 34.27 19.09
CA SER A 220 10.53 35.62 18.55
C SER A 220 9.09 36.02 18.21
N SER A 221 8.89 37.23 17.71
CA SER A 221 7.53 37.75 17.42
C SER A 221 6.77 36.91 16.38
N GLY A 222 7.45 36.32 15.40
CA GLY A 222 6.85 35.60 14.29
C GLY A 222 7.44 34.23 13.97
N CYS A 223 8.32 33.70 14.79
CA CYS A 223 8.86 32.33 14.66
C CYS A 223 9.38 31.82 15.99
N LEU A 224 9.66 30.49 16.04
CA LEU A 224 10.32 29.81 17.14
C LEU A 224 11.61 29.20 16.63
N LYS A 225 12.58 28.99 17.53
CA LYS A 225 13.74 28.14 17.30
C LYS A 225 13.63 26.97 18.27
N LEU A 226 13.63 25.74 17.75
CA LEU A 226 13.52 24.48 18.47
C LEU A 226 14.83 23.70 18.27
N GLY A 227 15.71 23.69 19.27
CA GLY A 227 17.08 23.22 19.09
C GLY A 227 17.78 24.00 17.95
N GLU A 228 18.20 23.33 16.92
CA GLU A 228 18.83 23.95 15.75
C GLU A 228 17.85 24.37 14.65
N LYS A 229 16.59 23.95 14.70
CA LYS A 229 15.59 24.19 13.65
C LYS A 229 14.73 25.41 13.94
N TYR A 230 14.39 26.13 12.88
CA TYR A 230 13.42 27.22 12.94
C TYR A 230 12.03 26.72 12.58
N CYS A 231 11.01 27.20 13.26
CA CYS A 231 9.63 26.90 12.89
C CYS A 231 8.73 28.14 12.96
N ARG A 232 7.67 28.12 12.17
CA ARG A 232 6.69 29.18 12.07
C ARG A 232 5.29 28.62 11.99
N VAL A 233 4.40 29.16 12.81
CA VAL A 233 2.99 28.79 12.81
C VAL A 233 2.18 29.85 12.07
N LEU A 234 1.37 29.37 11.14
CA LEU A 234 0.38 30.14 10.39
C LEU A 234 -1.03 29.67 10.76
N PHE A 235 -2.02 30.49 10.45
CA PHE A 235 -3.42 30.15 10.60
C PHE A 235 -4.24 30.67 9.44
N LEU A 236 -5.37 30.02 9.14
CA LEU A 236 -6.31 30.49 8.13
C LEU A 236 -7.08 31.69 8.68
N LYS A 237 -6.77 32.86 8.13
CA LYS A 237 -7.38 34.12 8.54
C LYS A 237 -8.69 34.35 7.81
N ASP A 238 -8.75 34.06 6.53
CA ASP A 238 -9.92 34.27 5.68
C ASP A 238 -9.92 33.31 4.49
N TYR A 239 -11.11 33.08 3.91
CA TYR A 239 -11.31 32.23 2.74
C TYR A 239 -12.49 32.72 1.91
N ALA A 240 -12.48 32.41 0.61
CA ALA A 240 -13.57 32.75 -0.30
C ALA A 240 -14.80 31.86 -0.08
N SER A 241 -15.93 32.29 -0.58
CA SER A 241 -17.20 31.53 -0.57
C SER A 241 -17.11 30.19 -1.33
N TYR A 242 -16.12 30.05 -2.22
CA TYR A 242 -15.85 28.83 -2.96
C TYR A 242 -14.40 28.44 -2.82
N ILE A 243 -14.15 27.25 -2.30
CA ILE A 243 -12.82 26.63 -2.15
C ILE A 243 -12.80 25.34 -2.98
N LYS A 244 -11.69 25.10 -3.69
CA LYS A 244 -11.48 23.85 -4.41
C LYS A 244 -10.92 22.77 -3.47
N ASP A 245 -11.33 21.52 -3.65
CA ASP A 245 -10.83 20.34 -2.93
C ASP A 245 -9.31 20.13 -3.08
N SER A 246 -8.71 20.62 -4.17
CA SER A 246 -7.26 20.57 -4.39
C SER A 246 -6.45 21.47 -3.44
N MET A 247 -7.06 22.38 -2.67
CA MET A 247 -6.33 23.31 -1.81
C MET A 247 -5.48 22.63 -0.75
N VAL A 248 -6.06 21.67 -0.02
CA VAL A 248 -5.33 20.94 1.02
C VAL A 248 -4.20 20.11 0.41
N THR A 249 -4.47 19.47 -0.71
CA THR A 249 -3.47 18.69 -1.45
C THR A 249 -2.30 19.57 -1.87
N GLU A 250 -2.56 20.72 -2.51
CA GLU A 250 -1.49 21.63 -2.96
C GLU A 250 -0.74 22.28 -1.78
N LEU A 251 -1.40 22.60 -0.68
CA LEU A 251 -0.74 23.11 0.53
C LEU A 251 0.14 22.06 1.20
N THR A 252 -0.25 20.80 1.13
CA THR A 252 0.49 19.68 1.75
C THR A 252 1.44 18.99 0.78
N ASP A 253 1.45 19.33 -0.50
CA ASP A 253 2.42 18.84 -1.49
C ASP A 253 3.75 19.61 -1.45
N PHE A 254 4.07 20.11 -0.30
CA PHE A 254 5.24 20.91 -0.02
C PHE A 254 6.39 20.04 0.49
N ASN A 255 7.51 20.05 -0.22
CA ASN A 255 8.67 19.20 0.08
C ASN A 255 9.45 19.70 1.31
N ARG A 256 8.79 19.82 2.44
CA ARG A 256 9.37 20.20 3.75
C ARG A 256 8.62 19.52 4.90
N ASN A 257 9.27 19.48 6.04
CA ASN A 257 8.59 19.09 7.28
C ASN A 257 7.54 20.12 7.64
N MET A 258 6.29 19.69 7.74
CA MET A 258 5.17 20.54 8.10
C MET A 258 4.05 19.73 8.76
N MET A 259 3.24 20.39 9.57
CA MET A 259 1.95 19.85 9.99
C MET A 259 0.85 20.84 9.66
N LEU A 260 -0.25 20.34 9.08
CA LEU A 260 -1.51 21.06 8.91
C LEU A 260 -2.54 20.42 9.84
N SER A 261 -3.20 21.22 10.67
CA SER A 261 -4.24 20.73 11.58
C SER A 261 -5.54 21.52 11.40
N ILE A 262 -6.63 20.79 11.38
CA ILE A 262 -8.01 21.29 11.33
C ILE A 262 -8.69 20.88 12.63
N ASP A 263 -8.84 21.83 13.56
CA ASP A 263 -9.61 21.65 14.79
C ASP A 263 -11.09 21.88 14.52
N VAL A 264 -11.92 20.90 14.79
CA VAL A 264 -13.36 20.91 14.52
C VAL A 264 -14.13 20.80 15.82
N VAL A 265 -15.10 21.69 15.97
CA VAL A 265 -16.05 21.67 17.08
C VAL A 265 -17.47 21.64 16.49
N PRO A 266 -18.12 20.48 16.50
CA PRO A 266 -19.50 20.36 16.05
C PRO A 266 -20.43 21.10 17.03
N ILE A 267 -21.37 21.86 16.51
CA ILE A 267 -22.38 22.58 17.30
C ILE A 267 -23.67 21.76 17.30
N PRO A 268 -24.33 21.58 18.49
CA PRO A 268 -25.63 20.95 18.54
C PRO A 268 -26.63 21.63 17.60
N THR A 269 -27.41 20.87 16.85
CA THR A 269 -28.28 21.39 15.79
C THR A 269 -29.29 22.44 16.31
N ASP A 270 -29.88 22.19 17.50
CA ASP A 270 -30.79 23.15 18.13
C ASP A 270 -30.13 24.48 18.51
N GLU A 271 -28.87 24.45 18.93
CA GLU A 271 -28.06 25.64 19.24
C GLU A 271 -27.66 26.38 17.95
N ALA A 272 -27.30 25.62 16.88
CA ALA A 272 -26.94 26.14 15.58
C ALA A 272 -28.10 26.87 14.90
N VAL A 273 -29.26 26.22 14.79
CA VAL A 273 -30.47 26.82 14.18
C VAL A 273 -30.83 28.10 14.89
N ARG A 274 -30.90 28.08 16.22
CA ARG A 274 -31.23 29.26 17.03
C ARG A 274 -30.25 30.43 16.82
N GLU A 275 -28.97 30.17 16.68
CA GLU A 275 -27.96 31.22 16.42
C GLU A 275 -28.13 31.84 15.05
N VAL A 276 -28.43 31.02 14.02
CA VAL A 276 -28.64 31.50 12.64
C VAL A 276 -29.98 32.28 12.56
N GLU A 277 -31.02 31.80 13.20
CA GLU A 277 -32.32 32.55 13.27
C GLU A 277 -32.14 33.92 13.94
N ASN A 278 -31.40 33.98 15.07
CA ASN A 278 -31.10 35.23 15.76
C ASN A 278 -30.26 36.17 14.87
N ARG A 279 -29.32 35.64 14.11
CA ARG A 279 -28.51 36.42 13.16
C ARG A 279 -29.39 36.98 12.04
N LEU A 280 -30.26 36.14 11.45
CA LEU A 280 -31.20 36.52 10.39
C LEU A 280 -32.16 37.62 10.89
N LEU A 281 -32.72 37.44 12.09
CA LEU A 281 -33.59 38.44 12.70
C LEU A 281 -32.87 39.81 12.89
N GLY A 282 -31.62 39.76 13.32
CA GLY A 282 -30.77 40.95 13.45
C GLY A 282 -30.58 41.68 12.08
N ILE A 283 -30.31 40.93 11.02
CA ILE A 283 -30.14 41.44 9.66
C ILE A 283 -31.46 42.06 9.16
N GLU A 284 -32.60 41.39 9.32
CA GLU A 284 -33.92 41.89 8.94
C GLU A 284 -34.28 43.15 9.73
N THR A 285 -33.95 43.19 11.02
CA THR A 285 -34.11 44.40 11.83
C THR A 285 -33.26 45.56 11.29
N ASN A 286 -32.03 45.33 10.92
CA ASN A 286 -31.14 46.34 10.34
C ASN A 286 -31.67 46.85 8.99
N ILE A 287 -32.14 45.96 8.13
CA ILE A 287 -32.79 46.31 6.84
C ILE A 287 -34.02 47.16 7.08
N THR A 288 -34.89 46.78 8.00
CA THR A 288 -36.10 47.53 8.35
C THR A 288 -35.76 48.90 8.91
N ASN A 289 -34.77 49.01 9.80
CA ASN A 289 -34.31 50.30 10.34
C ASN A 289 -33.69 51.19 9.27
N TRP A 290 -32.94 50.60 8.32
CA TRP A 290 -32.41 51.35 7.17
C TRP A 290 -33.53 51.89 6.27
N GLN A 291 -34.52 51.06 5.92
CA GLN A 291 -35.69 51.48 5.15
C GLN A 291 -36.48 52.59 5.83
N ARG A 292 -36.70 52.46 7.17
CA ARG A 292 -37.37 53.53 7.96
C ARG A 292 -36.60 54.86 7.89
N ARG A 293 -35.29 54.85 7.95
CA ARG A 293 -34.45 56.04 7.81
C ARG A 293 -34.54 56.65 6.41
N GLN A 294 -34.54 55.83 5.35
CA GLN A 294 -34.72 56.32 3.97
C GLN A 294 -36.10 56.95 3.77
N ASN A 295 -37.14 56.32 4.27
CA ASN A 295 -38.50 56.84 4.21
C ASN A 295 -38.63 58.19 4.98
N ALA A 296 -38.00 58.31 6.16
CA ALA A 296 -37.95 59.54 6.92
C ALA A 296 -37.22 60.70 6.16
N ASN A 297 -36.28 60.33 5.27
CA ASN A 297 -35.58 61.27 4.39
C ASN A 297 -36.29 61.49 3.02
N ASN A 298 -37.54 61.07 2.91
CA ASN A 298 -38.35 61.12 1.66
C ASN A 298 -37.76 60.38 0.46
N ASN A 299 -36.90 59.36 0.71
CA ASN A 299 -36.29 58.54 -0.33
C ASN A 299 -36.98 57.16 -0.39
N PHE A 300 -38.21 57.13 -0.91
CA PHE A 300 -39.09 55.96 -0.95
C PHE A 300 -38.66 54.88 -1.97
N SER A 301 -37.78 55.23 -2.92
CA SER A 301 -37.28 54.35 -3.97
C SER A 301 -35.91 53.79 -3.65
N ALA A 302 -35.40 54.00 -2.43
CA ALA A 302 -34.09 53.52 -2.06
C ALA A 302 -34.04 51.97 -2.01
N VAL A 303 -33.15 51.40 -2.83
CA VAL A 303 -32.87 49.96 -2.86
C VAL A 303 -32.00 49.57 -1.67
N VAL A 304 -32.34 48.47 -1.01
CA VAL A 304 -31.53 47.92 0.09
C VAL A 304 -30.08 47.75 -0.34
N PRO A 305 -29.09 48.18 0.43
CA PRO A 305 -27.69 47.98 0.09
C PRO A 305 -27.38 46.51 -0.18
N TYR A 306 -26.61 46.28 -1.26
CA TYR A 306 -26.27 44.94 -1.74
C TYR A 306 -25.69 44.05 -0.63
N ASP A 307 -24.83 44.59 0.23
CA ASP A 307 -24.21 43.85 1.34
C ASP A 307 -25.23 43.32 2.34
N MET A 308 -26.29 44.10 2.67
CA MET A 308 -27.35 43.66 3.58
C MET A 308 -28.23 42.59 2.94
N GLU A 309 -28.50 42.73 1.64
CA GLU A 309 -29.28 41.72 0.90
C GLU A 309 -28.49 40.40 0.75
N LEU A 310 -27.20 40.51 0.47
CA LEU A 310 -26.30 39.35 0.40
C LEU A 310 -26.24 38.63 1.76
N GLN A 311 -26.01 39.34 2.87
CA GLN A 311 -26.00 38.77 4.21
C GLN A 311 -27.33 38.08 4.58
N ARG A 312 -28.45 38.65 4.15
CA ARG A 312 -29.77 38.05 4.35
C ARG A 312 -29.90 36.74 3.59
N LYS A 313 -29.49 36.74 2.31
CA LYS A 313 -29.53 35.55 1.45
C LYS A 313 -28.65 34.44 1.99
N GLU A 314 -27.39 34.73 2.30
CA GLU A 314 -26.44 33.77 2.87
C GLU A 314 -26.95 33.17 4.19
N SER A 315 -27.56 34.00 5.06
CA SER A 315 -28.09 33.50 6.34
C SER A 315 -29.32 32.61 6.16
N LYS A 316 -30.17 32.88 5.14
CA LYS A 316 -31.29 32.02 4.80
C LYS A 316 -30.83 30.69 4.21
N GLU A 317 -29.90 30.72 3.24
CA GLU A 317 -29.30 29.50 2.67
C GLU A 317 -28.65 28.66 3.75
N PHE A 318 -27.92 29.26 4.67
CA PHE A 318 -27.32 28.55 5.79
C PHE A 318 -28.36 27.91 6.74
N LEU A 319 -29.49 28.58 6.98
CA LEU A 319 -30.59 28.02 7.76
C LEU A 319 -31.26 26.85 7.04
N ASP A 320 -31.48 26.95 5.73
CA ASP A 320 -32.03 25.91 4.89
C ASP A 320 -31.08 24.66 4.89
N ASP A 321 -29.79 24.88 4.79
CA ASP A 321 -28.78 23.80 4.88
C ASP A 321 -28.88 23.02 6.20
N LEU A 322 -29.04 23.75 7.33
CA LEU A 322 -29.15 23.12 8.66
C LEU A 322 -30.49 22.40 8.90
N THR A 323 -31.57 22.83 8.23
CA THR A 323 -32.92 22.31 8.51
C THR A 323 -33.42 21.31 7.49
N THR A 324 -32.96 21.37 6.24
CA THR A 324 -33.48 20.55 5.14
C THR A 324 -32.46 19.65 4.46
N ARG A 325 -31.14 19.95 4.58
CA ARG A 325 -30.07 19.24 3.84
C ARG A 325 -29.15 18.38 4.71
N ASP A 326 -29.52 18.08 5.95
CA ASP A 326 -28.73 17.30 6.89
C ASP A 326 -27.29 17.82 7.11
N GLN A 327 -27.12 19.14 6.95
CA GLN A 327 -25.83 19.79 7.21
C GLN A 327 -25.74 20.14 8.70
N ARG A 328 -24.51 20.04 9.27
CA ARG A 328 -24.23 20.51 10.63
C ARG A 328 -23.40 21.76 10.61
N MET A 329 -23.58 22.59 11.64
CA MET A 329 -22.73 23.74 11.87
C MET A 329 -21.48 23.33 12.61
N MET A 330 -20.33 23.60 12.02
CA MET A 330 -19.01 23.30 12.58
C MET A 330 -18.24 24.60 12.81
N LEU A 331 -17.56 24.70 13.95
CA LEU A 331 -16.57 25.74 14.18
C LEU A 331 -15.18 25.14 13.93
N ALA A 332 -14.47 25.65 12.95
CA ALA A 332 -13.16 25.15 12.58
C ALA A 332 -12.05 26.19 12.85
N VAL A 333 -10.89 25.71 13.28
CA VAL A 333 -9.63 26.46 13.35
C VAL A 333 -8.59 25.69 12.55
N ILE A 334 -8.11 26.30 11.49
CA ILE A 334 -7.10 25.71 10.61
C ILE A 334 -5.76 26.37 10.89
N THR A 335 -4.77 25.55 11.28
CA THR A 335 -3.43 26.00 11.64
C THR A 335 -2.39 25.12 10.94
N MET A 336 -1.25 25.72 10.61
CA MET A 336 -0.14 25.05 9.97
C MET A 336 1.17 25.44 10.63
N VAL A 337 2.09 24.51 10.80
CA VAL A 337 3.47 24.76 11.17
C VAL A 337 4.40 24.28 10.08
N ILE A 338 5.37 25.08 9.72
CA ILE A 338 6.46 24.75 8.82
C ILE A 338 7.78 24.85 9.55
N THR A 339 8.74 23.98 9.19
CA THR A 339 10.08 23.96 9.81
C THR A 339 11.17 24.06 8.75
N ALA A 340 12.27 24.72 9.08
CA ALA A 340 13.40 24.89 8.19
C ALA A 340 14.73 24.87 8.97
N ASP A 341 15.84 24.64 8.26
CA ASP A 341 17.17 24.59 8.85
C ASP A 341 17.66 25.99 9.25
N ASP A 342 17.31 27.01 8.49
CA ASP A 342 17.66 28.38 8.75
C ASP A 342 16.49 29.35 8.54
N LYS A 343 16.66 30.57 9.04
CA LYS A 343 15.59 31.59 9.00
C LYS A 343 15.30 32.09 7.58
N LYS A 344 16.30 32.13 6.68
CA LYS A 344 16.09 32.58 5.30
C LYS A 344 15.24 31.57 4.54
N GLN A 345 15.55 30.29 4.72
CA GLN A 345 14.75 29.21 4.16
C GLN A 345 13.32 29.24 4.70
N LEU A 346 13.15 29.45 6.03
CA LEU A 346 11.83 29.59 6.65
C LEU A 346 11.02 30.75 6.06
N ASP A 347 11.66 31.88 5.80
CA ASP A 347 10.99 33.04 5.19
C ASP A 347 10.58 32.75 3.74
N SER A 348 11.46 32.13 2.94
CA SER A 348 11.14 31.68 1.56
C SER A 348 10.01 30.66 1.53
N ASP A 349 10.08 29.64 2.39
CA ASP A 349 9.06 28.60 2.48
C ASP A 349 7.71 29.18 2.92
N THR A 350 7.72 30.14 3.83
CA THR A 350 6.51 30.86 4.24
C THR A 350 5.85 31.59 3.07
N GLU A 351 6.62 32.33 2.25
CA GLU A 351 6.08 33.03 1.10
C GLU A 351 5.51 32.05 0.05
N THR A 352 6.14 30.90 -0.15
CA THR A 352 5.63 29.85 -1.03
C THR A 352 4.25 29.35 -0.56
N VAL A 353 4.11 29.03 0.72
CA VAL A 353 2.83 28.57 1.32
C VAL A 353 1.75 29.67 1.21
N LEU A 354 2.12 30.91 1.48
CA LEU A 354 1.20 32.06 1.34
C LEU A 354 0.77 32.27 -0.12
N ALA A 355 1.66 32.04 -1.09
CA ALA A 355 1.34 32.12 -2.51
C ALA A 355 0.36 31.02 -2.94
N VAL A 356 0.55 29.77 -2.49
CA VAL A 356 -0.38 28.67 -2.74
C VAL A 356 -1.77 28.99 -2.16
N ALA A 357 -1.84 29.48 -0.92
CA ALA A 357 -3.11 29.85 -0.30
C ALA A 357 -3.83 30.96 -1.11
N ARG A 358 -3.10 31.99 -1.55
CA ARG A 358 -3.66 33.07 -2.41
C ARG A 358 -4.19 32.57 -3.75
N LYS A 359 -3.53 31.56 -4.36
CA LYS A 359 -4.01 30.90 -5.59
C LYS A 359 -5.42 30.31 -5.39
N HIS A 360 -5.72 29.83 -4.20
CA HIS A 360 -7.02 29.28 -3.81
C HIS A 360 -7.94 30.33 -3.15
N MET A 361 -7.64 31.62 -3.32
CA MET A 361 -8.39 32.73 -2.70
C MET A 361 -8.53 32.61 -1.17
N CYS A 362 -7.56 31.92 -0.53
CA CYS A 362 -7.46 31.79 0.91
C CYS A 362 -6.37 32.71 1.46
N GLN A 363 -6.59 33.27 2.63
CA GLN A 363 -5.62 34.10 3.33
C GLN A 363 -5.06 33.38 4.55
N LEU A 364 -3.85 32.83 4.41
CA LEU A 364 -3.05 32.41 5.56
C LEU A 364 -2.30 33.62 6.15
N ALA A 365 -2.13 33.64 7.45
CA ALA A 365 -1.39 34.66 8.16
C ALA A 365 -0.46 34.06 9.21
N VAL A 366 0.71 34.67 9.40
CA VAL A 366 1.65 34.29 10.46
C VAL A 366 1.10 34.73 11.81
N LEU A 367 1.07 33.84 12.80
CA LEU A 367 0.75 34.17 14.18
C LEU A 367 1.86 35.06 14.75
N LYS A 368 1.51 36.28 15.20
CA LYS A 368 2.44 37.18 15.88
C LYS A 368 2.26 37.08 17.39
N PHE A 369 3.36 36.93 18.13
CA PHE A 369 3.43 36.82 19.59
C PHE A 369 2.74 35.58 20.20
N GLN A 370 2.06 34.75 19.44
CA GLN A 370 1.31 33.57 19.87
C GLN A 370 1.86 32.27 19.26
N GLN A 371 3.15 32.23 18.90
CA GLN A 371 3.76 31.09 18.22
C GLN A 371 3.71 29.81 19.04
N PHE A 372 3.96 29.83 20.37
CA PHE A 372 3.82 28.65 21.23
C PHE A 372 2.37 28.15 21.36
N ASP A 373 1.42 29.07 21.44
CA ASP A 373 0.00 28.71 21.51
C ASP A 373 -0.46 28.12 20.16
N GLY A 374 0.05 28.67 19.06
CA GLY A 374 -0.13 28.11 17.73
C GLY A 374 0.47 26.72 17.61
N LEU A 375 1.72 26.53 18.01
CA LEU A 375 2.40 25.23 17.96
C LEU A 375 1.61 24.16 18.75
N ASN A 376 1.21 24.45 19.98
CA ASN A 376 0.40 23.54 20.77
C ASN A 376 -0.99 23.29 20.19
N THR A 377 -1.49 24.20 19.33
CA THR A 377 -2.74 23.99 18.58
C THR A 377 -2.53 23.07 17.39
N VAL A 378 -1.44 23.18 16.68
CA VAL A 378 -1.16 22.32 15.49
C VAL A 378 -0.91 20.86 15.89
N LEU A 379 -0.14 20.64 16.95
CA LEU A 379 0.29 19.30 17.36
C LEU A 379 -0.90 18.40 17.77
N PRO A 380 -0.83 17.07 17.51
CA PRO A 380 -1.91 16.11 17.80
C PRO A 380 -1.99 15.76 19.31
N ILE A 381 -1.95 16.76 20.19
CA ILE A 381 -1.99 16.60 21.64
C ILE A 381 -3.36 16.92 22.26
N GLY A 382 -4.37 17.19 21.42
CA GLY A 382 -5.74 17.41 21.86
C GLY A 382 -6.00 18.73 22.60
N THR A 383 -5.19 19.76 22.34
CA THR A 383 -5.43 21.11 22.86
C THR A 383 -5.58 22.11 21.74
N ARG A 384 -6.34 23.18 21.99
CA ARG A 384 -6.47 24.33 21.11
C ARG A 384 -6.29 25.59 21.95
N ARG A 385 -5.37 26.45 21.58
CA ARG A 385 -5.07 27.71 22.24
C ARG A 385 -5.30 28.94 21.36
N ILE A 386 -5.50 28.69 20.04
CA ILE A 386 -5.86 29.73 19.09
C ILE A 386 -7.37 29.72 18.86
N ASN A 387 -7.98 30.90 18.89
CA ASN A 387 -9.43 31.07 18.79
C ASN A 387 -9.86 31.75 17.49
N ALA A 388 -9.14 31.51 16.39
CA ALA A 388 -9.48 32.01 15.05
C ALA A 388 -10.55 31.13 14.38
N PHE A 389 -11.72 31.04 15.01
CA PHE A 389 -12.80 30.20 14.51
C PHE A 389 -13.38 30.71 13.20
N ARG A 390 -13.70 29.74 12.33
CA ARG A 390 -14.53 29.89 11.15
C ARG A 390 -15.76 29.01 11.28
N THR A 391 -16.91 29.55 10.91
CA THR A 391 -18.18 28.81 10.89
C THR A 391 -18.34 28.19 9.50
N LEU A 392 -18.44 26.88 9.45
CA LEU A 392 -18.56 26.07 8.23
C LEU A 392 -19.78 25.15 8.33
N THR A 393 -20.40 24.81 7.19
CA THR A 393 -21.29 23.64 7.09
C THR A 393 -20.44 22.37 7.00
N THR A 394 -21.07 21.21 7.15
CA THR A 394 -20.40 19.92 6.93
C THR A 394 -19.76 19.86 5.55
N GLU A 395 -20.49 20.22 4.51
CA GLU A 395 -20.02 20.23 3.12
C GLU A 395 -18.85 21.18 2.91
N SER A 396 -18.94 22.41 3.45
CA SER A 396 -17.84 23.38 3.38
C SER A 396 -16.57 22.90 4.11
N LEU A 397 -16.73 22.15 5.20
CA LEU A 397 -15.60 21.53 5.90
C LEU A 397 -15.05 20.31 5.15
N ALA A 398 -15.89 19.54 4.49
CA ALA A 398 -15.50 18.38 3.72
C ALA A 398 -14.57 18.70 2.54
N VAL A 399 -14.63 19.94 2.02
CA VAL A 399 -13.67 20.42 1.00
C VAL A 399 -12.22 20.38 1.49
N PHE A 400 -11.99 20.46 2.81
CA PHE A 400 -10.66 20.29 3.41
C PHE A 400 -10.27 18.82 3.62
N MET A 401 -10.73 17.94 2.76
CA MET A 401 -10.47 16.52 2.77
C MET A 401 -8.97 16.21 2.79
N PRO A 402 -8.50 15.35 3.72
CA PRO A 402 -7.07 15.07 3.88
C PRO A 402 -6.53 13.99 2.94
N PHE A 403 -7.32 13.49 1.99
CA PHE A 403 -6.96 12.35 1.16
C PHE A 403 -6.32 12.75 -0.17
N LYS A 404 -5.32 11.98 -0.60
CA LYS A 404 -4.56 12.22 -1.83
C LYS A 404 -4.46 10.93 -2.67
N VAL A 405 -3.55 10.04 -2.29
CA VAL A 405 -3.25 8.78 -2.98
C VAL A 405 -2.70 7.77 -1.99
N GLN A 406 -3.02 6.52 -2.21
CA GLN A 406 -2.48 5.43 -1.39
C GLN A 406 -0.96 5.30 -1.58
N GLU A 407 -0.27 4.99 -0.48
CA GLU A 407 1.15 4.71 -0.43
C GLU A 407 1.39 3.29 0.05
N VAL A 408 2.43 2.65 -0.48
CA VAL A 408 2.86 1.32 -0.06
C VAL A 408 4.33 1.39 0.34
N GLN A 409 4.61 1.35 1.63
CA GLN A 409 5.95 1.47 2.21
C GLN A 409 6.16 0.44 3.32
N ASP A 410 6.21 -0.83 2.96
CA ASP A 410 6.44 -1.91 3.90
C ASP A 410 7.91 -2.00 4.33
N LYS A 411 8.13 -2.21 5.62
CA LYS A 411 9.47 -2.50 6.14
C LYS A 411 9.98 -3.83 5.59
N GLY A 412 11.23 -3.85 5.11
CA GLY A 412 11.80 -5.03 4.47
C GLY A 412 11.08 -5.41 3.18
N GLY A 413 10.44 -4.44 2.54
CA GLY A 413 9.78 -4.59 1.26
C GLY A 413 10.76 -4.58 0.09
N ILE A 414 10.31 -5.14 -1.03
CA ILE A 414 10.99 -5.09 -2.31
C ILE A 414 10.58 -3.80 -3.02
N TYR A 415 11.54 -3.13 -3.67
CA TYR A 415 11.28 -1.98 -4.51
C TYR A 415 10.54 -2.37 -5.79
N PHE A 416 9.45 -1.67 -6.11
CA PHE A 416 8.64 -1.86 -7.33
C PHE A 416 8.55 -0.61 -8.21
N GLY A 417 9.20 0.46 -7.84
CA GLY A 417 9.16 1.72 -8.56
C GLY A 417 8.80 2.91 -7.67
N GLU A 418 8.48 4.02 -8.30
CA GLU A 418 8.00 5.25 -7.67
C GLU A 418 6.51 5.41 -7.93
N ASN A 419 5.76 5.86 -6.94
CA ASN A 419 4.37 6.26 -7.12
C ASN A 419 4.28 7.39 -8.17
N ALA A 420 3.50 7.20 -9.22
CA ALA A 420 3.41 8.16 -10.32
C ALA A 420 2.84 9.54 -9.90
N ILE A 421 2.24 9.64 -8.71
CA ILE A 421 1.57 10.85 -8.21
C ILE A 421 2.39 11.52 -7.12
N SER A 422 2.79 10.78 -6.10
CA SER A 422 3.55 11.32 -4.95
C SER A 422 5.06 11.31 -5.17
N HIS A 423 5.54 10.52 -6.15
CA HIS A 423 6.95 10.25 -6.41
C HIS A 423 7.69 9.58 -5.23
N ASN A 424 6.97 9.01 -4.29
CA ASN A 424 7.56 8.21 -3.22
C ASN A 424 7.87 6.79 -3.70
N LEU A 425 8.87 6.16 -3.07
CA LEU A 425 9.22 4.78 -3.36
C LEU A 425 8.08 3.82 -2.98
N ILE A 426 7.79 2.86 -3.84
CA ILE A 426 6.86 1.78 -3.57
C ILE A 426 7.65 0.57 -3.07
N MET A 427 7.43 0.20 -1.82
CA MET A 427 8.09 -0.92 -1.16
C MET A 427 7.04 -1.94 -0.74
N CYS A 428 7.03 -3.11 -1.36
CA CYS A 428 6.02 -4.15 -1.12
C CYS A 428 6.64 -5.39 -0.46
N ASN A 429 6.03 -5.88 0.61
CA ASN A 429 6.42 -7.14 1.24
C ASN A 429 5.27 -8.15 1.16
N LYS A 430 5.37 -9.12 0.25
CA LYS A 430 4.33 -10.15 0.07
C LYS A 430 4.00 -10.92 1.35
N ALA A 431 4.94 -11.02 2.29
CA ALA A 431 4.71 -11.72 3.56
C ALA A 431 3.64 -11.02 4.44
N ASN A 432 3.38 -9.73 4.20
CA ASN A 432 2.35 -8.97 4.93
C ASN A 432 0.93 -9.21 4.38
N LEU A 433 0.80 -9.83 3.21
CA LEU A 433 -0.48 -10.10 2.57
C LEU A 433 -1.11 -11.40 3.11
N LEU A 434 -2.43 -11.48 3.10
CA LEU A 434 -3.16 -12.71 3.44
C LEU A 434 -2.98 -13.77 2.35
N ASN A 435 -2.83 -13.35 1.10
CA ASN A 435 -2.52 -14.19 -0.04
C ASN A 435 -1.25 -13.72 -0.75
N GLN A 436 -0.17 -14.51 -0.64
CA GLN A 436 1.15 -14.18 -1.19
C GLN A 436 1.29 -14.48 -2.69
N SER A 437 0.23 -14.96 -3.34
CA SER A 437 0.20 -15.19 -4.78
C SER A 437 0.24 -13.88 -5.55
N ALA A 438 1.00 -13.85 -6.63
CA ALA A 438 1.19 -12.65 -7.44
C ALA A 438 0.95 -12.91 -8.93
N PHE A 439 0.53 -11.87 -9.64
CA PHE A 439 0.43 -11.84 -11.09
C PHE A 439 1.21 -10.66 -11.65
N LEU A 440 1.93 -10.89 -12.74
CA LEU A 440 2.62 -9.86 -13.53
C LEU A 440 2.06 -9.91 -14.95
N LEU A 441 1.25 -8.93 -15.29
CA LEU A 441 0.46 -8.86 -16.53
C LEU A 441 0.99 -7.75 -17.44
N GLY A 442 1.10 -8.00 -18.74
CA GLY A 442 1.50 -6.97 -19.68
C GLY A 442 1.74 -7.48 -21.08
N VAL A 443 1.42 -6.66 -22.08
CA VAL A 443 1.69 -6.98 -23.49
C VAL A 443 3.19 -7.07 -23.78
N PRO A 444 3.60 -7.71 -24.89
CA PRO A 444 5.00 -7.72 -25.32
C PRO A 444 5.58 -6.30 -25.39
N GLY A 445 6.81 -6.12 -24.92
CA GLY A 445 7.50 -4.83 -24.89
C GLY A 445 7.11 -3.87 -23.74
N SER A 446 6.16 -4.24 -22.88
CA SER A 446 5.76 -3.43 -21.72
C SER A 446 6.78 -3.40 -20.57
N GLY A 447 7.82 -4.24 -20.62
CA GLY A 447 8.83 -4.38 -19.57
C GLY A 447 8.56 -5.53 -18.59
N LYS A 448 7.64 -6.44 -18.91
CA LYS A 448 7.25 -7.60 -18.09
C LYS A 448 8.44 -8.45 -17.64
N SER A 449 9.22 -8.97 -18.58
CA SER A 449 10.40 -9.81 -18.30
C SER A 449 11.47 -9.06 -17.51
N PHE A 450 11.65 -7.76 -17.76
CA PHE A 450 12.55 -6.90 -16.98
C PHE A 450 12.11 -6.80 -15.52
N SER A 451 10.83 -6.49 -15.29
CA SER A 451 10.27 -6.39 -13.93
C SER A 451 10.34 -7.72 -13.17
N ALA A 452 10.12 -8.85 -13.86
CA ALA A 452 10.29 -10.18 -13.27
C ALA A 452 11.75 -10.44 -12.88
N LYS A 453 12.71 -10.10 -13.74
CA LYS A 453 14.14 -10.26 -13.48
C LYS A 453 14.63 -9.35 -12.35
N GLU A 454 14.13 -8.12 -12.27
CA GLU A 454 14.45 -7.20 -11.17
C GLU A 454 13.99 -7.77 -9.83
N LEU A 455 12.77 -8.31 -9.77
CA LEU A 455 12.24 -8.97 -8.58
C LEU A 455 13.06 -10.20 -8.18
N ILE A 456 13.43 -11.04 -9.15
CA ILE A 456 14.29 -12.21 -8.94
C ILE A 456 15.67 -11.78 -8.45
N ALA A 457 16.29 -10.78 -9.08
CA ALA A 457 17.58 -10.24 -8.68
C ALA A 457 17.55 -9.76 -7.22
N PHE A 458 16.52 -8.97 -6.85
CA PHE A 458 16.35 -8.54 -5.47
C PHE A 458 16.30 -9.72 -4.50
N LEU A 459 15.46 -10.72 -4.78
CA LEU A 459 15.31 -11.90 -3.92
C LEU A 459 16.62 -12.67 -3.77
N ILE A 460 17.40 -12.80 -4.83
CA ILE A 460 18.71 -13.47 -4.80
C ILE A 460 19.71 -12.67 -3.95
N LEU A 461 19.73 -11.35 -4.09
CA LEU A 461 20.70 -10.46 -3.45
C LEU A 461 20.39 -10.22 -1.97
N ASP A 462 19.11 -10.07 -1.62
CA ASP A 462 18.70 -9.67 -0.26
C ASP A 462 18.30 -10.82 0.65
N THR A 463 17.69 -11.89 0.13
CA THR A 463 17.17 -13.00 0.93
C THR A 463 18.07 -14.22 0.93
N THR A 464 17.69 -15.25 1.71
CA THR A 464 18.26 -16.62 1.67
C THR A 464 17.23 -17.63 1.20
N ASP A 465 16.06 -17.18 0.76
CA ASP A 465 14.95 -17.99 0.31
C ASP A 465 15.29 -18.72 -1.00
N ASP A 466 14.63 -19.85 -1.27
CA ASP A 466 14.77 -20.53 -2.57
C ASP A 466 13.99 -19.80 -3.66
N VAL A 467 14.56 -19.80 -4.86
CA VAL A 467 13.97 -19.20 -6.05
C VAL A 467 13.89 -20.25 -7.16
N LEU A 468 12.68 -20.61 -7.56
CA LEU A 468 12.40 -21.59 -8.59
C LEU A 468 11.73 -20.91 -9.77
N ILE A 469 12.28 -21.06 -10.97
CA ILE A 469 11.85 -20.32 -12.16
C ILE A 469 11.52 -21.31 -13.28
N CYS A 470 10.33 -21.25 -13.81
CA CYS A 470 9.94 -21.91 -15.05
C CYS A 470 10.11 -20.95 -16.21
N ASP A 471 11.00 -21.28 -17.15
CA ASP A 471 11.52 -20.41 -18.20
C ASP A 471 11.28 -21.01 -19.61
N PRO A 472 10.10 -20.76 -20.20
CA PRO A 472 9.78 -21.25 -21.54
C PRO A 472 10.54 -20.56 -22.68
N GLU A 473 11.07 -19.36 -22.43
CA GLU A 473 11.71 -18.51 -23.45
C GLU A 473 13.23 -18.37 -23.27
N ASN A 474 13.82 -19.08 -22.31
CA ASN A 474 15.25 -19.03 -21.98
C ASN A 474 15.76 -17.60 -21.67
N GLU A 475 14.99 -16.86 -20.87
CA GLU A 475 15.33 -15.48 -20.53
C GLU A 475 16.05 -15.33 -19.20
N PHE A 476 15.85 -16.25 -18.23
CA PHE A 476 16.29 -16.09 -16.84
C PHE A 476 17.63 -16.78 -16.51
N GLY A 477 18.08 -17.72 -17.35
CA GLY A 477 19.25 -18.53 -17.08
C GLY A 477 20.52 -17.73 -16.83
N ALA A 478 20.80 -16.70 -17.64
CA ALA A 478 21.99 -15.87 -17.50
C ALA A 478 21.98 -15.04 -16.22
N LEU A 479 20.83 -14.49 -15.81
CA LEU A 479 20.68 -13.76 -14.56
C LEU A 479 20.98 -14.69 -13.37
N ALA A 480 20.41 -15.89 -13.36
CA ALA A 480 20.59 -16.86 -12.31
C ALA A 480 22.07 -17.31 -12.21
N ALA A 481 22.73 -17.56 -13.34
CA ALA A 481 24.14 -17.94 -13.38
C ALA A 481 25.06 -16.81 -12.89
N ALA A 482 24.79 -15.54 -13.25
CA ALA A 482 25.60 -14.39 -12.82
C ALA A 482 25.47 -14.12 -11.31
N LEU A 483 24.24 -14.15 -10.77
CA LEU A 483 23.96 -13.82 -9.38
C LEU A 483 24.10 -15.05 -8.45
N GLY A 484 23.84 -16.23 -8.95
CA GLY A 484 23.79 -17.46 -8.16
C GLY A 484 25.10 -18.25 -8.11
N LYS A 485 26.02 -18.06 -9.08
CA LYS A 485 27.30 -18.82 -9.21
C LYS A 485 27.22 -20.28 -8.72
N GLU A 486 27.63 -20.54 -7.48
CA GLU A 486 27.63 -21.89 -6.90
C GLU A 486 26.27 -22.35 -6.35
N THR A 487 25.31 -21.44 -6.18
CA THR A 487 24.00 -21.72 -5.59
C THR A 487 22.88 -21.83 -6.61
N ALA A 488 23.17 -21.63 -7.90
CA ALA A 488 22.23 -21.73 -8.99
C ALA A 488 22.48 -22.98 -9.84
N THR A 489 21.41 -23.49 -10.44
CA THR A 489 21.46 -24.49 -11.52
C THR A 489 20.46 -24.09 -12.60
N VAL A 490 20.85 -24.29 -13.86
CA VAL A 490 19.96 -24.15 -15.02
C VAL A 490 19.80 -25.56 -15.62
N ILE A 491 18.58 -26.02 -15.72
CA ILE A 491 18.21 -27.35 -16.22
C ILE A 491 17.65 -27.16 -17.62
N HIS A 492 18.39 -27.66 -18.61
CA HIS A 492 18.00 -27.53 -20.02
C HIS A 492 17.19 -28.74 -20.47
N MET A 493 15.89 -28.56 -20.60
CA MET A 493 14.95 -29.59 -21.01
C MET A 493 14.73 -29.53 -22.53
N ALA A 494 15.28 -30.49 -23.23
CA ALA A 494 15.15 -30.61 -24.67
C ALA A 494 14.94 -32.08 -25.09
N ALA A 495 14.31 -32.30 -26.22
CA ALA A 495 14.14 -33.63 -26.76
C ALA A 495 15.53 -34.32 -26.97
N GLY A 496 15.73 -35.50 -26.39
CA GLY A 496 17.01 -36.20 -26.41
C GLY A 496 18.11 -35.56 -25.56
N GLY A 497 17.76 -34.64 -24.63
CA GLY A 497 18.66 -33.99 -23.71
C GLY A 497 19.27 -34.94 -22.67
N LYS A 498 20.33 -34.46 -21.98
CA LYS A 498 20.99 -35.19 -20.90
C LYS A 498 20.34 -34.97 -19.54
N ASP A 499 19.68 -33.83 -19.37
CA ASP A 499 19.02 -33.45 -18.13
C ASP A 499 17.69 -34.20 -18.01
N ARG A 500 17.56 -35.03 -16.98
CA ARG A 500 16.36 -35.85 -16.74
C ARG A 500 15.67 -35.41 -15.47
N LEU A 501 14.35 -35.41 -15.49
CA LEU A 501 13.49 -35.03 -14.36
C LEU A 501 12.44 -36.12 -14.14
N ASN A 502 12.46 -36.78 -13.01
CA ASN A 502 11.52 -37.85 -12.71
C ASN A 502 10.13 -37.31 -12.41
N ALA A 503 9.19 -37.46 -13.34
CA ALA A 503 7.81 -37.03 -13.18
C ALA A 503 7.04 -37.80 -12.09
N MET A 504 7.50 -38.98 -11.69
CA MET A 504 6.90 -39.78 -10.61
C MET A 504 7.56 -39.51 -9.25
N TYR A 505 8.57 -38.65 -9.16
CA TYR A 505 9.19 -38.34 -7.86
C TYR A 505 8.17 -37.75 -6.87
N MET A 506 8.17 -38.27 -5.65
CA MET A 506 7.23 -37.86 -4.62
C MET A 506 7.95 -37.84 -3.27
N VAL A 507 7.90 -36.68 -2.60
CA VAL A 507 8.47 -36.52 -1.26
C VAL A 507 7.47 -36.90 -0.17
N ASP A 508 7.97 -37.27 1.00
CA ASP A 508 7.11 -37.47 2.17
C ASP A 508 6.35 -36.17 2.52
N GLY A 509 5.01 -36.28 2.66
CA GLY A 509 4.10 -35.16 2.87
C GLY A 509 3.66 -34.44 1.58
N TYR A 510 3.93 -35.01 0.42
CA TYR A 510 3.34 -34.57 -0.85
C TYR A 510 1.80 -34.62 -0.78
N GLY A 511 1.14 -33.63 -1.35
CA GLY A 511 -0.32 -33.55 -1.32
C GLY A 511 -0.91 -33.12 0.03
N GLU A 512 -2.23 -32.94 0.07
CA GLU A 512 -2.94 -32.53 1.30
C GLU A 512 -3.49 -33.73 2.09
N ASN A 513 -4.10 -34.69 1.40
CA ASN A 513 -4.82 -35.80 2.05
C ASN A 513 -4.25 -37.18 1.72
N ASN A 514 -4.10 -37.48 0.43
CA ASN A 514 -3.59 -38.77 -0.05
C ASN A 514 -2.59 -38.53 -1.18
N PRO A 515 -1.28 -38.69 -0.94
CA PRO A 515 -0.24 -38.44 -1.91
C PRO A 515 -0.44 -39.20 -3.24
N ILE A 516 -0.85 -40.45 -3.16
CA ILE A 516 -1.06 -41.32 -4.34
C ILE A 516 -2.21 -40.81 -5.20
N VAL A 517 -3.33 -40.39 -4.59
CA VAL A 517 -4.48 -39.83 -5.32
C VAL A 517 -4.11 -38.53 -6.03
N GLU A 518 -3.36 -37.63 -5.37
CA GLU A 518 -2.92 -36.40 -5.99
C GLU A 518 -1.92 -36.66 -7.13
N LYS A 519 -1.06 -37.63 -6.97
CA LYS A 519 -0.15 -38.05 -8.03
C LYS A 519 -0.90 -38.72 -9.19
N SER A 520 -1.94 -39.49 -8.93
CA SER A 520 -2.83 -40.02 -9.97
C SER A 520 -3.51 -38.89 -10.76
N GLN A 521 -3.95 -37.84 -10.09
CA GLN A 521 -4.53 -36.64 -10.76
C GLN A 521 -3.49 -35.92 -11.64
N PHE A 522 -2.24 -35.83 -11.18
CA PHE A 522 -1.15 -35.31 -11.98
C PHE A 522 -0.94 -36.16 -13.25
N ILE A 523 -0.90 -37.49 -13.14
CA ILE A 523 -0.76 -38.40 -14.29
C ILE A 523 -1.95 -38.28 -15.26
N MET A 524 -3.17 -38.14 -14.74
CA MET A 524 -4.35 -37.88 -15.57
C MET A 524 -4.18 -36.58 -16.36
N SER A 525 -3.71 -35.51 -15.72
CA SER A 525 -3.44 -34.24 -16.38
C SER A 525 -2.33 -34.36 -17.45
N LEU A 526 -1.30 -35.16 -17.18
CA LEU A 526 -0.21 -35.44 -18.12
C LEU A 526 -0.70 -36.18 -19.36
N VAL A 527 -1.54 -37.21 -19.20
CA VAL A 527 -2.13 -37.96 -20.32
C VAL A 527 -3.06 -37.07 -21.13
N GLU A 528 -3.86 -36.21 -20.50
CA GLU A 528 -4.77 -35.30 -21.19
C GLU A 528 -4.04 -34.23 -22.04
N GLN A 529 -2.86 -33.81 -21.63
CA GLN A 529 -2.03 -32.88 -22.43
C GLN A 529 -1.59 -33.53 -23.76
N ILE A 530 -1.48 -34.84 -23.78
CA ILE A 530 -1.04 -35.61 -24.97
C ILE A 530 -2.25 -36.01 -25.82
N ASP A 531 -3.30 -36.50 -25.19
CA ASP A 531 -4.53 -36.99 -25.84
C ASP A 531 -5.62 -35.89 -25.78
N LYS A 532 -5.78 -35.17 -26.87
CA LYS A 532 -6.80 -34.10 -27.00
C LYS A 532 -8.25 -34.61 -26.86
N ALA A 533 -8.49 -35.93 -26.96
CA ALA A 533 -9.82 -36.52 -26.69
C ALA A 533 -10.17 -36.57 -25.22
N GLY A 534 -9.20 -36.26 -24.35
CA GLY A 534 -9.36 -36.21 -22.89
C GLY A 534 -9.36 -37.62 -22.23
N VAL A 535 -9.31 -37.62 -20.92
CA VAL A 535 -9.25 -38.86 -20.12
C VAL A 535 -10.64 -39.27 -19.64
N GLY A 536 -11.19 -40.35 -20.21
CA GLY A 536 -12.51 -40.88 -19.89
C GLY A 536 -12.54 -41.59 -18.50
N PRO A 537 -13.76 -41.84 -17.92
CA PRO A 537 -13.89 -42.42 -16.60
C PRO A 537 -13.17 -43.76 -16.38
N GLN A 538 -13.15 -44.61 -17.40
CA GLN A 538 -12.44 -45.91 -17.37
C GLN A 538 -10.93 -45.73 -17.32
N GLN A 539 -10.39 -44.81 -18.14
CA GLN A 539 -8.97 -44.48 -18.13
C GLN A 539 -8.52 -43.89 -16.81
N LYS A 540 -9.33 -43.02 -16.19
CA LYS A 540 -9.09 -42.45 -14.84
C LYS A 540 -8.93 -43.55 -13.80
N SER A 541 -9.84 -44.54 -13.78
CA SER A 541 -9.76 -45.68 -12.86
C SER A 541 -8.54 -46.54 -13.09
N ILE A 542 -8.12 -46.75 -14.34
CA ILE A 542 -6.93 -47.52 -14.69
C ILE A 542 -5.66 -46.79 -14.26
N ILE A 543 -5.56 -45.48 -14.52
CA ILE A 543 -4.41 -44.64 -14.11
C ILE A 543 -4.27 -44.66 -12.58
N ASP A 544 -5.37 -44.46 -11.85
CA ASP A 544 -5.35 -44.45 -10.39
C ASP A 544 -4.85 -45.77 -9.82
N ARG A 545 -5.43 -46.90 -10.26
CA ARG A 545 -5.02 -48.23 -9.87
C ARG A 545 -3.55 -48.53 -10.16
N CYS A 546 -3.10 -48.23 -11.40
CA CYS A 546 -1.71 -48.53 -11.79
C CYS A 546 -0.72 -47.64 -11.07
N THR A 547 -1.04 -46.36 -10.82
CA THR A 547 -0.22 -45.46 -10.03
C THR A 547 -0.02 -46.00 -8.60
N ALA A 548 -1.11 -46.45 -7.94
CA ALA A 548 -1.03 -47.03 -6.62
C ALA A 548 -0.13 -48.29 -6.59
N LEU A 549 -0.27 -49.17 -7.61
CA LEU A 549 0.56 -50.37 -7.72
C LEU A 549 2.06 -50.05 -7.90
N VAL A 550 2.39 -49.05 -8.70
CA VAL A 550 3.80 -48.63 -8.92
C VAL A 550 4.42 -48.09 -7.62
N TYR A 551 3.71 -47.33 -6.81
CA TYR A 551 4.23 -46.85 -5.52
C TYR A 551 4.35 -47.97 -4.50
N GLN A 552 3.43 -48.95 -4.47
CA GLN A 552 3.57 -50.16 -3.64
C GLN A 552 4.81 -50.96 -4.02
N ASP A 553 5.07 -51.13 -5.32
CA ASP A 553 6.28 -51.79 -5.81
C ASP A 553 7.55 -51.00 -5.47
N ALA A 554 7.50 -49.67 -5.56
CA ALA A 554 8.60 -48.78 -5.18
C ALA A 554 8.94 -48.91 -3.67
N GLU A 555 7.94 -48.93 -2.79
CA GLU A 555 8.13 -49.14 -1.35
C GLU A 555 8.76 -50.51 -1.06
N ARG A 556 8.30 -51.56 -1.75
CA ARG A 556 8.82 -52.91 -1.60
C ARG A 556 10.26 -53.07 -2.09
N THR A 557 10.61 -52.43 -3.18
CA THR A 557 11.93 -52.57 -3.85
C THR A 557 12.95 -51.57 -3.37
N GLY A 558 12.52 -50.47 -2.73
CA GLY A 558 13.37 -49.33 -2.34
C GLY A 558 13.86 -48.50 -3.51
N LYS A 559 13.33 -48.70 -4.72
CA LYS A 559 13.66 -47.92 -5.91
C LYS A 559 12.60 -46.82 -6.14
N PRO A 560 13.02 -45.60 -6.58
CA PRO A 560 12.08 -44.56 -6.92
C PRO A 560 11.14 -45.01 -8.05
N ALA A 561 9.85 -44.68 -7.91
CA ALA A 561 8.87 -44.87 -8.99
C ALA A 561 9.21 -44.00 -10.19
N THR A 562 9.02 -44.53 -11.42
CA THR A 562 9.24 -43.82 -12.69
C THR A 562 8.05 -43.97 -13.64
N LEU A 563 7.96 -43.10 -14.66
CA LEU A 563 6.93 -43.27 -15.71
C LEU A 563 7.16 -44.56 -16.53
N CYS A 564 8.39 -45.05 -16.65
CA CYS A 564 8.69 -46.33 -17.26
C CYS A 564 8.03 -47.48 -16.48
N ASP A 565 8.07 -47.44 -15.15
CA ASP A 565 7.42 -48.44 -14.31
C ASP A 565 5.89 -48.35 -14.45
N LEU A 566 5.32 -47.14 -14.53
CA LEU A 566 3.91 -46.95 -14.75
C LEU A 566 3.46 -47.49 -16.11
N ARG A 567 4.20 -47.20 -17.20
CA ARG A 567 3.95 -47.78 -18.51
C ARG A 567 3.98 -49.30 -18.51
N ASN A 568 4.98 -49.91 -17.88
CA ASN A 568 5.06 -51.36 -17.77
C ASN A 568 3.84 -51.91 -17.01
N LYS A 569 3.42 -51.27 -15.91
CA LYS A 569 2.25 -51.69 -15.15
C LYS A 569 0.94 -51.59 -15.96
N LEU A 570 0.82 -50.56 -16.81
CA LEU A 570 -0.32 -50.40 -17.72
C LEU A 570 -0.35 -51.50 -18.78
N LEU A 571 0.81 -51.90 -19.30
CA LEU A 571 0.91 -52.97 -20.29
C LEU A 571 0.56 -54.37 -19.72
N GLU A 572 0.74 -54.54 -18.37
CA GLU A 572 0.34 -55.77 -17.67
C GLU A 572 -1.17 -55.91 -17.47
N GLN A 573 -1.95 -54.80 -17.66
CA GLN A 573 -3.39 -54.82 -17.45
C GLN A 573 -4.12 -55.49 -18.64
N PRO A 574 -5.23 -56.17 -18.37
CA PRO A 574 -5.99 -56.88 -19.41
C PRO A 574 -6.80 -55.91 -20.32
N GLU A 575 -7.11 -54.73 -19.85
CA GLU A 575 -7.98 -53.77 -20.51
C GLU A 575 -7.28 -53.10 -21.73
N GLU A 576 -7.97 -53.04 -22.86
CA GLU A 576 -7.46 -52.42 -24.06
C GLU A 576 -7.13 -50.92 -23.89
N LYS A 577 -7.92 -50.23 -23.07
CA LYS A 577 -7.70 -48.85 -22.69
C LYS A 577 -6.43 -48.61 -21.87
N ALA A 578 -5.95 -49.58 -21.16
CA ALA A 578 -4.67 -49.51 -20.45
C ALA A 578 -3.50 -49.48 -21.47
N LYS A 579 -3.62 -50.22 -22.58
CA LYS A 579 -2.63 -50.23 -23.65
C LYS A 579 -2.64 -48.91 -24.42
N GLU A 580 -3.82 -48.29 -24.63
CA GLU A 580 -3.94 -46.96 -25.23
C GLU A 580 -3.19 -45.91 -24.38
N ILE A 581 -3.37 -45.89 -23.04
CA ILE A 581 -2.66 -45.00 -22.14
C ILE A 581 -1.13 -45.29 -22.17
N ALA A 582 -0.73 -46.57 -22.17
CA ALA A 582 0.67 -46.95 -22.25
C ALA A 582 1.32 -46.49 -23.57
N LEU A 583 0.57 -46.49 -24.66
CA LEU A 583 1.01 -45.97 -25.96
C LEU A 583 1.14 -44.42 -25.90
N SER A 584 0.21 -43.72 -25.29
CA SER A 584 0.29 -42.26 -25.10
C SER A 584 1.51 -41.88 -24.27
N LEU A 585 1.89 -42.68 -23.26
CA LEU A 585 3.09 -42.45 -22.43
C LEU A 585 4.40 -42.90 -23.10
N GLU A 586 4.35 -43.55 -24.29
CA GLU A 586 5.57 -44.05 -24.96
C GLU A 586 6.53 -42.93 -25.33
N LEU A 587 6.01 -41.79 -25.74
CA LEU A 587 6.79 -40.60 -26.07
C LEU A 587 7.69 -40.15 -24.90
N PHE A 588 7.21 -40.28 -23.65
CA PHE A 588 7.89 -39.84 -22.43
C PHE A 588 8.70 -40.92 -21.72
N THR A 589 8.64 -42.16 -22.19
CA THR A 589 9.31 -43.31 -21.55
C THR A 589 10.42 -43.91 -22.39
N THR A 590 10.13 -44.20 -23.68
CA THR A 590 11.06 -44.81 -24.63
C THR A 590 11.19 -43.99 -25.91
N GLY A 591 10.41 -42.94 -26.07
CA GLY A 591 10.43 -42.03 -27.21
C GLY A 591 11.40 -40.86 -27.06
N SER A 592 11.24 -39.82 -27.88
CA SER A 592 12.15 -38.68 -27.95
C SER A 592 12.13 -37.75 -26.74
N LEU A 593 11.16 -37.90 -25.82
CA LEU A 593 11.03 -37.15 -24.57
C LEU A 593 11.23 -38.02 -23.31
N ASP A 594 12.10 -39.02 -23.41
CA ASP A 594 12.43 -39.91 -22.29
C ASP A 594 13.01 -39.17 -21.05
N ILE A 595 13.28 -37.87 -21.17
CA ILE A 595 13.77 -37.00 -20.11
C ILE A 595 12.86 -36.96 -18.87
N PHE A 596 11.57 -37.30 -19.00
CA PHE A 596 10.61 -37.37 -17.89
C PHE A 596 10.38 -38.79 -17.35
N GLY A 597 10.89 -39.79 -18.08
CA GLY A 597 10.59 -41.20 -17.85
C GLY A 597 11.45 -41.91 -16.81
N HIS A 598 12.59 -41.35 -16.48
CA HIS A 598 13.66 -41.96 -15.67
C HIS A 598 13.94 -41.19 -14.39
N GLU A 599 14.83 -41.75 -13.55
CA GLU A 599 15.33 -41.05 -12.36
C GLU A 599 15.98 -39.70 -12.73
N SER A 600 15.82 -38.68 -11.86
CA SER A 600 16.40 -37.36 -12.10
C SER A 600 17.94 -37.42 -12.08
N THR A 601 18.57 -36.78 -13.07
CA THR A 601 20.02 -36.63 -13.16
C THR A 601 20.51 -35.25 -12.73
N VAL A 602 19.58 -34.33 -12.44
CA VAL A 602 19.84 -32.91 -12.15
C VAL A 602 19.83 -32.65 -10.66
N ASP A 603 20.65 -31.68 -10.23
CA ASP A 603 20.70 -31.22 -8.83
C ASP A 603 19.57 -30.22 -8.55
N LEU A 604 18.52 -30.70 -7.91
CA LEU A 604 17.37 -29.91 -7.50
C LEU A 604 17.56 -29.24 -6.12
N ASP A 605 18.67 -29.53 -5.41
CA ASP A 605 18.88 -29.00 -4.06
C ASP A 605 19.50 -27.60 -4.02
N LYS A 606 19.86 -27.05 -5.17
CA LYS A 606 20.34 -25.66 -5.28
C LYS A 606 19.28 -24.67 -4.84
N ARG A 607 19.74 -23.53 -4.34
CA ARG A 607 18.88 -22.43 -3.90
C ARG A 607 18.09 -21.81 -5.04
N ILE A 608 18.75 -21.69 -6.21
CA ILE A 608 18.18 -21.08 -7.40
C ILE A 608 18.11 -22.14 -8.49
N VAL A 609 16.93 -22.49 -8.96
CA VAL A 609 16.73 -23.47 -10.01
C VAL A 609 15.93 -22.84 -11.13
N VAL A 610 16.51 -22.86 -12.34
CA VAL A 610 15.84 -22.40 -13.56
C VAL A 610 15.56 -23.65 -14.42
N PHE A 611 14.31 -23.87 -14.73
CA PHE A 611 13.85 -24.92 -15.63
C PHE A 611 13.66 -24.28 -17.03
N ASP A 612 14.66 -24.38 -17.88
CA ASP A 612 14.62 -23.95 -19.27
C ASP A 612 13.94 -25.02 -20.12
N ILE A 613 12.75 -24.70 -20.63
CA ILE A 613 11.94 -25.58 -21.49
C ILE A 613 11.84 -25.09 -22.94
N HIS A 614 12.64 -24.10 -23.33
CA HIS A 614 12.65 -23.59 -24.70
C HIS A 614 12.93 -24.71 -25.72
N GLY A 615 13.80 -25.64 -25.38
CA GLY A 615 14.16 -26.79 -26.21
C GLY A 615 13.08 -27.85 -26.42
N LEU A 616 11.95 -27.78 -25.72
CA LEU A 616 10.81 -28.70 -25.89
C LEU A 616 9.95 -28.39 -27.10
N GLY A 617 10.01 -27.17 -27.63
CA GLY A 617 9.12 -26.69 -28.71
C GLY A 617 7.68 -26.43 -28.24
N GLU A 618 6.93 -25.64 -28.96
CA GLU A 618 5.61 -25.11 -28.57
C GLU A 618 4.59 -26.19 -28.18
N GLN A 619 4.56 -27.32 -28.88
CA GLN A 619 3.56 -28.38 -28.62
C GLN A 619 3.76 -29.08 -27.27
N LEU A 620 4.99 -29.08 -26.73
CA LEU A 620 5.35 -29.83 -25.53
C LEU A 620 5.64 -28.93 -24.31
N LYS A 621 5.69 -27.62 -24.51
CA LYS A 621 5.80 -26.64 -23.42
C LYS A 621 4.72 -26.87 -22.32
N PRO A 622 3.42 -27.09 -22.66
CA PRO A 622 2.39 -27.35 -21.63
C PRO A 622 2.70 -28.56 -20.76
N THR A 623 3.19 -29.63 -21.38
CA THR A 623 3.60 -30.87 -20.67
C THR A 623 4.79 -30.61 -19.76
N GLY A 624 5.80 -29.90 -20.25
CA GLY A 624 6.96 -29.48 -19.46
C GLY A 624 6.56 -28.66 -18.25
N LEU A 625 5.69 -27.66 -18.45
CA LEU A 625 5.15 -26.82 -17.37
C LEU A 625 4.45 -27.64 -16.28
N LEU A 626 3.69 -28.65 -16.68
CA LEU A 626 2.98 -29.53 -15.75
C LEU A 626 3.95 -30.34 -14.88
N VAL A 627 4.97 -30.97 -15.50
CA VAL A 627 5.99 -31.77 -14.77
C VAL A 627 6.82 -30.87 -13.85
N ILE A 628 7.20 -29.69 -14.30
CA ILE A 628 7.95 -28.72 -13.48
C ILE A 628 7.11 -28.26 -12.30
N THR A 629 5.81 -28.00 -12.48
CA THR A 629 4.92 -27.60 -11.39
C THR A 629 4.83 -28.66 -10.31
N ASP A 630 4.74 -29.92 -10.69
CA ASP A 630 4.78 -31.05 -9.76
C ASP A 630 6.13 -31.13 -9.02
N THR A 631 7.23 -30.94 -9.75
CA THR A 631 8.58 -30.90 -9.18
C THR A 631 8.74 -29.75 -8.17
N ILE A 632 8.23 -28.57 -8.52
CA ILE A 632 8.21 -27.39 -7.62
C ILE A 632 7.39 -27.69 -6.37
N LEU A 633 6.24 -28.36 -6.49
CA LEU A 633 5.40 -28.75 -5.35
C LEU A 633 6.16 -29.67 -4.38
N ASN A 634 6.93 -30.62 -4.90
CA ASN A 634 7.82 -31.46 -4.09
C ASN A 634 8.87 -30.60 -3.35
N ARG A 635 9.53 -29.66 -4.03
CA ARG A 635 10.54 -28.78 -3.43
C ARG A 635 9.96 -27.85 -2.36
N VAL A 636 8.82 -27.24 -2.64
CA VAL A 636 8.09 -26.37 -1.68
C VAL A 636 7.72 -27.17 -0.42
N THR A 637 7.30 -28.42 -0.58
CA THR A 637 6.97 -29.31 0.54
C THR A 637 8.19 -29.60 1.42
N LEU A 638 9.35 -29.88 0.83
CA LEU A 638 10.60 -30.07 1.55
C LEU A 638 11.05 -28.80 2.30
N ASN A 639 10.97 -27.65 1.64
CA ASN A 639 11.36 -26.37 2.21
C ASN A 639 10.44 -25.97 3.37
N TRP A 640 9.14 -26.18 3.23
CA TRP A 640 8.17 -25.93 4.29
C TRP A 640 8.48 -26.74 5.56
N LYS A 641 8.83 -28.03 5.43
CA LYS A 641 9.27 -28.85 6.56
C LYS A 641 10.53 -28.31 7.24
N LYS A 642 11.39 -27.63 6.50
CA LYS A 642 12.61 -26.96 6.99
C LYS A 642 12.34 -25.52 7.50
N GLY A 643 11.10 -25.03 7.46
CA GLY A 643 10.74 -23.64 7.80
C GLY A 643 11.24 -22.59 6.80
N LYS A 644 11.61 -22.99 5.58
CA LYS A 644 12.18 -22.14 4.55
C LYS A 644 11.10 -21.67 3.56
N ARG A 645 11.16 -20.41 3.13
CA ARG A 645 10.32 -19.86 2.08
C ARG A 645 10.81 -20.23 0.68
N THR A 646 9.88 -20.31 -0.27
CA THR A 646 10.18 -20.60 -1.66
C THR A 646 9.45 -19.62 -2.57
N HIS A 647 10.17 -18.86 -3.37
CA HIS A 647 9.60 -17.99 -4.41
C HIS A 647 9.56 -18.75 -5.73
N ILE A 648 8.41 -18.71 -6.39
CA ILE A 648 8.13 -19.48 -7.60
C ILE A 648 7.74 -18.51 -8.70
N PHE A 649 8.43 -18.56 -9.83
CA PHE A 649 8.12 -17.76 -11.01
C PHE A 649 7.74 -18.68 -12.16
N ILE A 650 6.59 -18.46 -12.74
CA ILE A 650 6.08 -19.25 -13.86
C ILE A 650 5.77 -18.29 -14.99
N ASP A 651 6.62 -18.31 -16.02
CA ASP A 651 6.39 -17.52 -17.22
C ASP A 651 5.45 -18.26 -18.20
N GLU A 652 4.80 -17.54 -19.09
CA GLU A 652 3.75 -18.00 -20.00
C GLU A 652 2.66 -18.83 -19.30
N PHE A 653 2.25 -18.36 -18.11
CA PHE A 653 1.34 -19.04 -17.21
C PHE A 653 0.00 -19.47 -17.84
N HIS A 654 -0.48 -18.76 -18.85
CA HIS A 654 -1.76 -19.06 -19.52
C HIS A 654 -1.77 -20.44 -20.22
N VAL A 655 -0.62 -20.94 -20.65
CA VAL A 655 -0.51 -22.16 -21.46
C VAL A 655 -1.05 -23.42 -20.74
N VAL A 656 -0.97 -23.47 -19.39
CA VAL A 656 -1.46 -24.64 -18.64
C VAL A 656 -2.97 -24.74 -18.56
N PHE A 657 -3.71 -23.68 -18.91
CA PHE A 657 -5.18 -23.63 -18.85
C PHE A 657 -5.87 -23.98 -20.16
N GLU A 658 -5.12 -24.41 -21.18
CA GLU A 658 -5.69 -24.91 -22.43
C GLU A 658 -6.51 -26.20 -22.21
N ASN A 659 -6.18 -26.99 -21.16
CA ASN A 659 -6.89 -28.21 -20.79
C ASN A 659 -7.50 -28.10 -19.37
N GLU A 660 -8.70 -28.59 -19.20
CA GLU A 660 -9.47 -28.49 -17.96
C GLU A 660 -8.77 -29.20 -16.79
N GLN A 661 -8.30 -30.45 -16.97
CA GLN A 661 -7.66 -31.22 -15.89
C GLN A 661 -6.32 -30.61 -15.46
N SER A 662 -5.56 -30.09 -16.40
CA SER A 662 -4.32 -29.37 -16.12
C SER A 662 -4.60 -28.11 -15.30
N GLY A 663 -5.66 -27.37 -15.66
CA GLY A 663 -6.10 -26.22 -14.89
C GLY A 663 -6.53 -26.57 -13.45
N ILE A 664 -7.20 -27.71 -13.27
CA ILE A 664 -7.62 -28.23 -11.94
C ILE A 664 -6.39 -28.60 -11.12
N PHE A 665 -5.44 -29.36 -11.67
CA PHE A 665 -4.18 -29.72 -10.98
C PHE A 665 -3.40 -28.47 -10.59
N PHE A 666 -3.27 -27.54 -11.53
CA PHE A 666 -2.52 -26.30 -11.30
C PHE A 666 -3.14 -25.43 -10.20
N ASN A 667 -4.46 -25.30 -10.18
CA ASN A 667 -5.18 -24.59 -9.12
C ASN A 667 -5.00 -25.28 -7.75
N SER A 668 -4.95 -26.60 -7.71
CA SER A 668 -4.64 -27.35 -6.49
C SER A 668 -3.22 -27.09 -6.02
N ALA A 669 -2.22 -27.18 -6.91
CA ALA A 669 -0.81 -26.89 -6.59
C ALA A 669 -0.63 -25.45 -6.10
N TRP A 670 -1.30 -24.47 -6.73
CA TRP A 670 -1.25 -23.05 -6.35
C TRP A 670 -1.75 -22.81 -4.92
N ARG A 671 -2.83 -23.46 -4.53
CA ARG A 671 -3.34 -23.40 -3.14
C ARG A 671 -2.39 -24.06 -2.15
N GLN A 672 -1.74 -25.15 -2.54
CA GLN A 672 -0.76 -25.85 -1.70
C GLN A 672 0.52 -25.02 -1.52
N PHE A 673 0.99 -24.31 -2.54
CA PHE A 673 2.12 -23.39 -2.43
C PHE A 673 1.88 -22.39 -1.30
N ARG A 674 0.72 -21.72 -1.30
CA ARG A 674 0.36 -20.76 -0.25
C ARG A 674 0.38 -21.37 1.14
N LYS A 675 -0.16 -22.58 1.33
CA LYS A 675 -0.20 -23.26 2.64
C LYS A 675 1.19 -23.68 3.15
N ARG A 676 2.18 -23.74 2.24
CA ARG A 676 3.52 -24.27 2.51
C ARG A 676 4.62 -23.22 2.37
N ASN A 677 4.32 -21.95 2.65
CA ASN A 677 5.25 -20.83 2.49
C ASN A 677 5.86 -20.71 1.08
N GLY A 678 5.12 -21.13 0.06
CA GLY A 678 5.44 -20.91 -1.34
C GLY A 678 4.78 -19.62 -1.83
N TYR A 679 5.54 -18.75 -2.47
CA TYR A 679 5.13 -17.45 -2.97
C TYR A 679 5.13 -17.45 -4.49
N PRO A 680 4.07 -17.96 -5.13
CA PRO A 680 4.01 -18.06 -6.58
C PRO A 680 3.76 -16.71 -7.24
N THR A 681 4.41 -16.49 -8.38
CA THR A 681 4.25 -15.34 -9.26
C THR A 681 3.99 -15.85 -10.68
N ALA A 682 2.80 -15.62 -11.17
CA ALA A 682 2.41 -15.93 -12.55
C ALA A 682 2.76 -14.75 -13.46
N ILE A 683 3.42 -15.03 -14.57
CA ILE A 683 3.81 -14.04 -15.57
C ILE A 683 3.11 -14.40 -16.87
N THR A 684 2.40 -13.45 -17.48
CA THR A 684 1.73 -13.72 -18.75
C THR A 684 1.56 -12.46 -19.59
N GLN A 685 1.60 -12.62 -20.90
CA GLN A 685 1.28 -11.59 -21.88
C GLN A 685 -0.15 -11.77 -22.47
N ASN A 686 -0.74 -12.93 -22.32
CA ASN A 686 -2.07 -13.25 -22.83
C ASN A 686 -3.12 -13.22 -21.70
N VAL A 687 -3.56 -12.01 -21.36
CA VAL A 687 -4.52 -11.81 -20.28
C VAL A 687 -5.91 -12.32 -20.68
N GLU A 688 -6.28 -12.22 -21.96
CA GLU A 688 -7.57 -12.70 -22.45
C GLU A 688 -7.76 -14.21 -22.20
N TYR A 689 -6.78 -15.04 -22.58
CA TYR A 689 -6.82 -16.48 -22.31
C TYR A 689 -6.90 -16.80 -20.82
N LEU A 690 -6.21 -16.01 -20.00
CA LEU A 690 -6.26 -16.16 -18.55
C LEU A 690 -7.67 -15.87 -18.00
N LEU A 691 -8.34 -14.83 -18.52
CA LEU A 691 -9.65 -14.40 -18.06
C LEU A 691 -10.79 -15.31 -18.57
N ASP A 692 -10.59 -16.02 -19.69
CA ASP A 692 -11.56 -16.96 -20.24
C ASP A 692 -11.58 -18.30 -19.47
N SER A 693 -10.52 -18.63 -18.75
CA SER A 693 -10.48 -19.78 -17.84
C SER A 693 -11.09 -19.41 -16.47
N VAL A 694 -12.12 -20.15 -16.03
CA VAL A 694 -12.75 -19.96 -14.73
C VAL A 694 -11.73 -20.15 -13.58
N GLN A 695 -10.85 -21.16 -13.71
CA GLN A 695 -9.82 -21.46 -12.72
C GLN A 695 -8.81 -20.30 -12.63
N ALA A 696 -8.27 -19.87 -13.74
CA ALA A 696 -7.27 -18.80 -13.79
C ALA A 696 -7.85 -17.44 -13.36
N SER A 697 -9.06 -17.11 -13.81
CA SER A 697 -9.78 -15.89 -13.40
C SER A 697 -10.04 -15.87 -11.90
N THR A 698 -10.41 -17.01 -11.29
CA THR A 698 -10.57 -17.14 -9.84
C THR A 698 -9.23 -16.97 -9.10
N MET A 699 -8.13 -17.50 -9.64
CA MET A 699 -6.78 -17.33 -9.06
C MET A 699 -6.36 -15.87 -9.07
N LEU A 700 -6.59 -15.15 -10.17
CA LEU A 700 -6.28 -13.73 -10.33
C LEU A 700 -7.13 -12.87 -9.38
N SER A 701 -8.44 -13.09 -9.31
CA SER A 701 -9.35 -12.31 -8.45
C SER A 701 -9.03 -12.46 -6.95
N ASN A 702 -8.58 -13.64 -6.54
CA ASN A 702 -8.17 -13.93 -5.17
C ASN A 702 -6.74 -13.46 -4.84
N SER A 703 -5.98 -12.98 -5.82
CA SER A 703 -4.61 -12.52 -5.59
C SER A 703 -4.60 -11.10 -5.07
N GLU A 704 -3.85 -10.89 -4.00
CA GLU A 704 -3.67 -9.58 -3.39
C GLU A 704 -2.51 -8.78 -3.97
N PHE A 705 -1.69 -9.42 -4.82
CA PHE A 705 -0.57 -8.76 -5.49
C PHE A 705 -0.68 -8.92 -7.00
N VAL A 706 -0.99 -7.83 -7.70
CA VAL A 706 -1.10 -7.83 -9.16
C VAL A 706 -0.38 -6.61 -9.72
N VAL A 707 0.64 -6.85 -10.53
CA VAL A 707 1.35 -5.80 -11.27
C VAL A 707 0.81 -5.80 -12.70
N MET A 708 0.22 -4.71 -13.11
CA MET A 708 -0.33 -4.48 -14.45
C MET A 708 0.52 -3.45 -15.16
N LEU A 709 1.27 -3.88 -16.15
CA LEU A 709 1.95 -3.01 -17.10
C LEU A 709 0.99 -2.63 -18.24
N ASN A 710 1.49 -2.12 -19.37
CA ASN A 710 0.64 -1.79 -20.51
C ASN A 710 -0.23 -3.00 -20.93
N GLN A 711 -1.54 -2.78 -21.13
CA GLN A 711 -2.53 -3.81 -21.44
C GLN A 711 -3.14 -3.61 -22.82
N ALA A 712 -3.48 -4.73 -23.48
CA ALA A 712 -4.22 -4.69 -24.74
C ALA A 712 -5.62 -4.08 -24.55
N PHE A 713 -6.17 -3.49 -25.61
CA PHE A 713 -7.49 -2.86 -25.55
C PHE A 713 -8.61 -3.84 -25.16
N SER A 714 -8.55 -5.08 -25.69
CA SER A 714 -9.52 -6.15 -25.39
C SER A 714 -9.55 -6.54 -23.91
N ASP A 715 -8.38 -6.49 -23.24
CA ASP A 715 -8.21 -7.01 -21.89
C ASP A 715 -8.66 -6.02 -20.82
N ARG A 716 -8.60 -4.72 -21.13
CA ARG A 716 -8.85 -3.63 -20.16
C ARG A 716 -10.24 -3.70 -19.55
N ALA A 717 -11.28 -3.89 -20.37
CA ALA A 717 -12.66 -3.95 -19.90
C ALA A 717 -12.91 -5.16 -18.98
N LYS A 718 -12.32 -6.33 -19.31
CA LYS A 718 -12.39 -7.53 -18.50
C LYS A 718 -11.64 -7.36 -17.18
N LEU A 719 -10.41 -6.81 -17.21
CA LEU A 719 -9.59 -6.54 -16.01
C LEU A 719 -10.23 -5.50 -15.10
N SER A 720 -10.72 -4.38 -15.65
CA SER A 720 -11.41 -3.33 -14.90
C SER A 720 -12.57 -3.91 -14.10
N LYS A 721 -13.41 -4.73 -14.73
CA LYS A 721 -14.54 -5.38 -14.06
C LYS A 721 -14.11 -6.41 -13.00
N LEU A 722 -13.09 -7.22 -13.29
CA LEU A 722 -12.64 -8.29 -12.38
C LEU A 722 -11.96 -7.73 -11.14
N LEU A 723 -11.14 -6.70 -11.28
CA LEU A 723 -10.32 -6.12 -10.22
C LEU A 723 -10.90 -4.82 -9.64
N ASN A 724 -12.07 -4.40 -10.12
CA ASN A 724 -12.76 -3.15 -9.73
C ASN A 724 -11.87 -1.90 -9.90
N ILE A 725 -11.35 -1.71 -11.11
CA ILE A 725 -10.44 -0.61 -11.47
C ILE A 725 -11.24 0.46 -12.22
N SER A 726 -11.15 1.74 -11.81
CA SER A 726 -11.80 2.84 -12.50
C SER A 726 -11.16 3.17 -13.85
N ASP A 727 -11.87 3.90 -14.73
CA ASP A 727 -11.35 4.31 -16.03
C ASP A 727 -10.12 5.23 -15.90
N GLU A 728 -10.10 6.11 -14.90
CA GLU A 728 -8.97 6.96 -14.58
C GLU A 728 -7.74 6.16 -14.17
N GLN A 729 -7.93 5.15 -13.31
CA GLN A 729 -6.85 4.23 -12.93
C GLN A 729 -6.41 3.36 -14.11
N MET A 730 -7.35 2.92 -14.95
CA MET A 730 -7.04 2.15 -16.16
C MET A 730 -6.21 2.96 -17.18
N SER A 731 -6.25 4.28 -17.13
CA SER A 731 -5.43 5.14 -17.98
C SER A 731 -3.92 4.92 -17.78
N TYR A 732 -3.48 4.51 -16.59
CA TYR A 732 -2.07 4.22 -16.27
C TYR A 732 -1.54 2.93 -16.89
N VAL A 733 -2.42 2.05 -17.38
CA VAL A 733 -2.06 0.83 -18.13
C VAL A 733 -2.49 0.91 -19.59
N THR A 734 -2.88 2.11 -20.04
CA THR A 734 -3.30 2.40 -21.40
C THR A 734 -2.22 3.17 -22.13
N ASN A 735 -1.56 2.56 -23.12
CA ASN A 735 -0.41 3.15 -23.82
C ASN A 735 0.72 3.61 -22.88
N ALA A 736 0.89 2.90 -21.77
CA ALA A 736 1.93 3.19 -20.80
C ALA A 736 3.33 2.88 -21.38
N ASP A 737 4.31 3.67 -20.99
CA ASP A 737 5.72 3.41 -21.28
C ASP A 737 6.16 2.08 -20.62
N ALA A 738 7.22 1.46 -21.15
CA ALA A 738 7.80 0.27 -20.53
C ALA A 738 8.25 0.58 -19.09
N GLY A 739 7.85 -0.29 -18.15
CA GLY A 739 8.11 -0.11 -16.73
C GLY A 739 7.13 0.83 -16.00
N CYS A 740 6.07 1.28 -16.67
CA CYS A 740 5.00 2.05 -16.06
C CYS A 740 3.72 1.21 -15.99
N GLY A 741 2.90 1.43 -14.97
CA GLY A 741 1.68 0.66 -14.81
C GLY A 741 0.93 0.92 -13.51
N LEU A 742 0.22 -0.10 -13.06
CA LEU A 742 -0.62 -0.09 -11.87
C LEU A 742 -0.32 -1.32 -10.99
N ILE A 743 -0.09 -1.12 -9.71
CA ILE A 743 0.12 -2.19 -8.72
C ILE A 743 -1.10 -2.27 -7.81
N LYS A 744 -1.73 -3.45 -7.76
CA LYS A 744 -2.66 -3.83 -6.70
C LYS A 744 -1.87 -4.52 -5.59
N TYR A 745 -1.93 -4.00 -4.37
CA TYR A 745 -1.28 -4.55 -3.19
C TYR A 745 -2.25 -4.55 -2.01
N GLY A 746 -2.78 -5.73 -1.69
CA GLY A 746 -3.92 -5.84 -0.77
C GLY A 746 -5.13 -5.06 -1.28
N SER A 747 -5.56 -4.08 -0.51
CA SER A 747 -6.62 -3.13 -0.89
C SER A 747 -6.11 -1.89 -1.63
N ALA A 748 -4.79 -1.66 -1.64
CA ALA A 748 -4.20 -0.50 -2.30
C ALA A 748 -4.06 -0.75 -3.81
N LEU A 749 -4.33 0.29 -4.60
CA LEU A 749 -4.16 0.29 -6.05
C LEU A 749 -3.37 1.54 -6.45
N VAL A 750 -2.09 1.38 -6.77
CA VAL A 750 -1.13 2.48 -6.88
C VAL A 750 -0.53 2.53 -8.29
N PRO A 751 -0.62 3.68 -8.99
CA PRO A 751 0.08 3.86 -10.25
C PRO A 751 1.58 4.02 -9.99
N PHE A 752 2.41 3.38 -10.83
CA PHE A 752 3.85 3.37 -10.62
C PHE A 752 4.66 3.64 -11.88
N ILE A 753 5.86 4.15 -11.67
CA ILE A 753 6.90 4.35 -12.68
C ILE A 753 8.16 3.66 -12.17
N ASN A 754 8.64 2.66 -12.89
CA ASN A 754 9.90 2.00 -12.59
C ASN A 754 10.88 2.19 -13.76
N ARG A 755 11.88 3.04 -13.58
CA ARG A 755 12.97 3.28 -14.54
C ARG A 755 14.29 2.93 -13.88
N PHE A 756 14.83 1.79 -14.24
CA PHE A 756 16.13 1.32 -13.76
C PHE A 756 17.28 2.03 -14.51
N PRO A 757 18.41 2.40 -13.85
CA PRO A 757 19.56 3.02 -14.49
C PRO A 757 20.19 2.11 -15.54
N LYS A 758 20.38 2.61 -16.76
CA LYS A 758 20.87 1.81 -17.90
C LYS A 758 22.38 1.58 -17.90
N ASP A 759 23.13 2.32 -17.14
CA ASP A 759 24.58 2.30 -17.05
C ASP A 759 25.13 1.24 -16.07
N THR A 760 24.25 0.45 -15.44
CA THR A 760 24.60 -0.58 -14.47
C THR A 760 24.79 -1.96 -15.11
N GLU A 761 25.60 -2.83 -14.48
CA GLU A 761 25.73 -4.23 -14.89
C GLU A 761 24.43 -5.01 -14.62
N LEU A 762 23.72 -4.70 -13.53
CA LEU A 762 22.40 -5.26 -13.26
C LEU A 762 21.42 -5.00 -14.39
N TYR A 763 21.39 -3.78 -14.94
CA TYR A 763 20.52 -3.49 -16.09
C TYR A 763 20.84 -4.39 -17.28
N ARG A 764 22.14 -4.60 -17.59
CA ARG A 764 22.59 -5.46 -18.71
C ARG A 764 22.19 -6.92 -18.52
N LEU A 765 22.15 -7.40 -17.28
CA LEU A 765 21.68 -8.76 -16.96
C LEU A 765 20.15 -8.90 -17.04
N MET A 766 19.41 -7.83 -16.76
CA MET A 766 17.94 -7.85 -16.72
C MET A 766 17.29 -7.50 -18.05
N THR A 767 17.96 -6.68 -18.90
CA THR A 767 17.36 -6.24 -20.18
C THR A 767 17.23 -7.37 -21.19
N THR A 768 16.12 -7.39 -21.90
CA THR A 768 15.87 -8.28 -23.05
C THR A 768 15.96 -7.54 -24.39
N ARG A 769 16.32 -6.24 -24.36
CA ARG A 769 16.42 -5.44 -25.57
C ARG A 769 17.63 -5.85 -26.40
N PRO A 770 17.46 -6.10 -27.73
CA PRO A 770 18.58 -6.41 -28.59
C PRO A 770 19.66 -5.32 -28.55
N GLY A 771 20.93 -5.72 -28.33
CA GLY A 771 22.07 -4.81 -28.28
C GLY A 771 22.34 -4.11 -26.94
N GLU A 772 21.41 -4.18 -25.96
CA GLU A 772 21.62 -3.59 -24.62
C GLU A 772 22.03 -4.64 -23.56
N GLY A 773 21.83 -5.95 -23.80
CA GLY A 773 22.07 -7.05 -22.86
C GLY A 773 23.38 -7.81 -23.07
N VAL A 774 23.70 -8.69 -22.13
CA VAL A 774 24.86 -9.61 -22.20
C VAL A 774 24.80 -10.55 -23.42
N PHE A 775 23.59 -10.81 -23.94
CA PHE A 775 23.35 -11.66 -25.12
C PHE A 775 23.61 -10.97 -26.48
N GLY A 776 23.92 -9.67 -26.52
CA GLY A 776 24.15 -8.91 -27.77
C GLY A 776 25.59 -8.92 -28.29
N SER A 777 26.55 -9.49 -27.57
CA SER A 777 27.96 -9.43 -27.95
C SER A 777 28.62 -10.77 -28.34
N GLY A 778 27.86 -11.85 -28.45
CA GLY A 778 28.44 -13.16 -28.69
C GLY A 778 27.63 -14.07 -29.60
N ASN A 779 27.43 -13.72 -30.88
CA ASN A 779 27.28 -14.66 -32.01
C ASN A 779 27.20 -13.89 -33.33
N ALA A 780 28.32 -13.25 -33.68
CA ALA A 780 28.66 -12.91 -35.08
C ALA A 780 30.12 -13.39 -35.29
N SER A 781 30.30 -14.71 -35.34
CA SER A 781 31.46 -15.36 -35.99
C SER A 781 31.11 -16.80 -36.24
#